data_9479febcb828c5b562e42b7a675d80c8
#
_entry.id   9479febcb828c5b562e42b7a675d80c8
#
_cell.length_a   1.000
_cell.length_b   1.000
_cell.length_c   1.000
_cell.angle_alpha   90.00
_cell.angle_beta   90.00
_cell.angle_gamma   90.00
#
_symmetry.space_group_name_H-M   'P 1'
#
loop_
_entity.id
_entity.type
_entity.pdbx_description
1 polymer ?
#
loop_
_entity_poly.entity_id
_entity_poly.type
_entity_poly.pdbx_seq_one_letter_code
_entity_poly.pdbx_strand_id
1 'polypeptide(L)'
;MNLLKKYWIDVVVVVLFAAISFAYFVPADIDGRILYQHDASAGRGLGHELQTYYEQTGEHTRWSNSAFSGMPTYQTAPSYKSTDVLSKIMQVYHLGLPDNVWYVFAYLLGFYILLRAFNFRKELAALGSIIWAFSSYFFIIIAAGHIWKVWALAYLPPMIAGVVLAYRGKYLWGLLVTALFTAFEVKANHVQMTYYYLFVVFFMVIAYLVEAIKQKKFAHFAKATGVCLAGAALGILINSSNLYHTWEYGKESMRGKSELVKKNSANQTNSGLERDYITQWSYGIGETWTLLIPNAKGGASVPLASNETAMKKADPQFMQVYEQLGQYWGNQPGTSGPVYVGAFVLMLFILGLFIVKTPMKWALLAATILSILLSWGRNFMPLTDFFIDYVPMYAKFRTVASILVIAEFTIPLLAVMALKTLIEEKEALKQNMKYVYISFGLTAGVALLFAIAPSLFFSSFISDAEMQALKNIPAEYLSPLMANLTQMREAMFSADCYRTVFIIVIGTALLVLYRYNKLKANVMVVIIAALCLVDMWMVNKRYLNDAMFVERSVRDNEPEMSNTDKIILQDKSLDYRVLNLASNTFNENETSYFHKSIGGYHPAKLRRYQEMIEHYIAPEMQKTMQAIMTAGGDMSKVDGRSIYPILNMLNTKYFILPLQGNQTAPVLNPYTYGNAWFVDKVTYVNNANEEIDKVGKIDLRHEAVADKQFETALKVSNAQGNVSQVELVSYAPNKLKYNVSSEKGGVVVFSEIYYPGWTATIDGQKAELGRVNYILRALNVEKGKHTIELAFDPQSVHTTETIATVSFAVLLILIALIAFLEYKKRKNSNVTK
;
A
#
# COMPACT_ATOMS: atom_id res chain seq x y z
N MET A 1 17.43 -20.86 -35.97
CA MET A 1 16.23 -20.67 -36.83
C MET A 1 14.98 -21.36 -36.27
N ASN A 2 15.05 -22.57 -35.67
CA ASN A 2 13.88 -23.29 -35.15
C ASN A 2 13.22 -22.70 -33.87
N LEU A 3 13.93 -21.97 -33.03
CA LEU A 3 13.39 -21.36 -31.83
C LEU A 3 12.51 -20.14 -32.14
N LEU A 4 12.97 -19.25 -32.98
CA LEU A 4 12.20 -18.11 -33.47
C LEU A 4 10.89 -18.56 -34.12
N LYS A 5 10.93 -19.61 -34.98
CA LYS A 5 9.71 -20.18 -35.56
C LYS A 5 8.72 -20.75 -34.54
N LYS A 6 9.18 -21.25 -33.39
CA LYS A 6 8.32 -21.80 -32.33
C LYS A 6 7.67 -20.73 -31.48
N TYR A 7 8.40 -19.65 -31.19
CA TYR A 7 7.97 -18.63 -30.24
C TYR A 7 7.63 -17.29 -30.88
N TRP A 8 7.68 -17.13 -32.20
CA TRP A 8 7.48 -15.84 -32.88
C TRP A 8 6.13 -15.17 -32.49
N ILE A 9 5.04 -15.96 -32.33
CA ILE A 9 3.76 -15.41 -31.89
C ILE A 9 3.83 -14.89 -30.46
N ASP A 10 4.55 -15.59 -29.55
CA ASP A 10 4.73 -15.11 -28.18
C ASP A 10 5.52 -13.79 -28.20
N VAL A 11 6.52 -13.66 -29.08
CA VAL A 11 7.27 -12.39 -29.26
C VAL A 11 6.35 -11.29 -29.80
N VAL A 12 5.51 -11.59 -30.81
CA VAL A 12 4.53 -10.63 -31.33
C VAL A 12 3.56 -10.17 -30.24
N VAL A 13 3.09 -11.09 -29.37
CA VAL A 13 2.21 -10.75 -28.25
C VAL A 13 2.92 -9.85 -27.24
N VAL A 14 4.19 -10.10 -26.92
CA VAL A 14 4.98 -9.25 -26.01
C VAL A 14 5.17 -7.85 -26.60
N VAL A 15 5.47 -7.75 -27.88
CA VAL A 15 5.58 -6.46 -28.58
C VAL A 15 4.23 -5.72 -28.61
N LEU A 16 3.14 -6.45 -28.83
CA LEU A 16 1.78 -5.88 -28.76
C LEU A 16 1.46 -5.35 -27.38
N PHE A 17 1.85 -6.07 -26.32
CA PHE A 17 1.66 -5.61 -24.95
C PHE A 17 2.43 -4.32 -24.64
N ALA A 18 3.69 -4.24 -25.10
CA ALA A 18 4.46 -3.01 -24.99
C ALA A 18 3.78 -1.87 -25.76
N ALA A 19 3.32 -2.12 -26.98
CA ALA A 19 2.63 -1.12 -27.80
C ALA A 19 1.32 -0.63 -27.16
N ILE A 20 0.50 -1.54 -26.61
CA ILE A 20 -0.73 -1.18 -25.87
C ILE A 20 -0.40 -0.35 -24.64
N SER A 21 0.63 -0.73 -23.89
CA SER A 21 1.07 -0.01 -22.69
C SER A 21 1.55 1.41 -23.02
N PHE A 22 2.36 1.58 -24.06
CA PHE A 22 2.74 2.91 -24.56
C PHE A 22 1.53 3.71 -25.04
N ALA A 23 0.67 3.11 -25.87
CA ALA A 23 -0.48 3.80 -26.43
C ALA A 23 -1.42 4.37 -25.37
N TYR A 24 -1.52 3.72 -24.20
CA TYR A 24 -2.34 4.22 -23.10
C TYR A 24 -1.83 5.55 -22.54
N PHE A 25 -0.52 5.76 -22.49
CA PHE A 25 0.11 6.94 -21.90
C PHE A 25 0.50 8.01 -22.93
N VAL A 26 0.21 7.80 -24.22
CA VAL A 26 0.37 8.84 -25.26
C VAL A 26 -0.75 9.90 -25.05
N PRO A 27 -0.44 11.24 -25.14
CA PRO A 27 0.84 11.82 -25.54
C PRO A 27 1.85 12.05 -24.39
N ALA A 28 1.46 11.85 -23.13
CA ALA A 28 2.26 12.24 -21.97
C ALA A 28 3.70 11.66 -21.99
N ASP A 29 3.86 10.38 -22.32
CA ASP A 29 5.19 9.75 -22.36
C ASP A 29 6.07 10.29 -23.51
N ILE A 30 5.45 10.62 -24.67
CA ILE A 30 6.18 11.21 -25.80
C ILE A 30 6.63 12.63 -25.46
N ASP A 31 5.80 13.40 -24.78
CA ASP A 31 6.09 14.75 -24.32
C ASP A 31 7.11 14.77 -23.16
N GLY A 32 7.51 13.60 -22.64
CA GLY A 32 8.41 13.48 -21.51
C GLY A 32 7.76 13.89 -20.17
N ARG A 33 6.43 14.01 -20.12
CA ARG A 33 5.69 14.32 -18.90
C ARG A 33 5.64 13.11 -17.99
N ILE A 34 5.50 13.36 -16.70
CA ILE A 34 5.46 12.34 -15.66
C ILE A 34 4.15 12.41 -14.89
N LEU A 35 3.71 11.26 -14.38
CA LEU A 35 2.54 11.20 -13.51
C LEU A 35 2.87 11.85 -12.16
N TYR A 36 2.10 12.88 -11.77
CA TYR A 36 2.21 13.48 -10.46
C TYR A 36 1.45 12.61 -9.45
N GLN A 37 2.16 12.10 -8.46
CA GLN A 37 1.63 11.21 -7.44
C GLN A 37 1.97 11.76 -6.05
N HIS A 38 0.94 12.12 -5.28
CA HIS A 38 1.08 12.70 -3.95
C HIS A 38 1.93 11.83 -3.01
N ASP A 39 1.66 10.53 -2.94
CA ASP A 39 2.41 9.62 -2.06
C ASP A 39 3.88 9.47 -2.46
N ALA A 40 4.18 9.49 -3.76
CA ALA A 40 5.55 9.45 -4.23
C ALA A 40 6.31 10.76 -3.90
N SER A 41 5.64 11.90 -4.00
CA SER A 41 6.20 13.19 -3.59
C SER A 41 6.45 13.25 -2.08
N ALA A 42 5.49 12.79 -1.27
CA ALA A 42 5.65 12.70 0.18
C ALA A 42 6.83 11.80 0.61
N GLY A 43 7.07 10.71 -0.14
CA GLY A 43 8.20 9.81 0.11
C GLY A 43 9.57 10.46 -0.04
N ARG A 44 9.71 11.50 -0.87
CA ARG A 44 10.99 12.22 -1.04
C ARG A 44 11.41 12.95 0.22
N GLY A 45 10.49 13.60 0.92
CA GLY A 45 10.79 14.29 2.17
C GLY A 45 11.39 13.35 3.22
N LEU A 46 10.80 12.16 3.39
CA LEU A 46 11.33 11.15 4.30
C LEU A 46 12.68 10.57 3.85
N GLY A 47 12.91 10.48 2.55
CA GLY A 47 14.09 9.86 1.96
C GLY A 47 15.32 10.78 1.89
N HIS A 48 15.16 12.09 2.01
CA HIS A 48 16.22 13.06 1.75
C HIS A 48 17.42 12.91 2.71
N GLU A 49 17.19 12.79 4.02
CA GLU A 49 18.27 12.54 5.00
C GLU A 49 19.04 11.24 4.68
N LEU A 50 18.32 10.19 4.26
CA LEU A 50 18.92 8.89 3.94
C LEU A 50 19.79 8.96 2.69
N GLN A 51 19.32 9.67 1.68
CA GLN A 51 20.03 9.89 0.43
C GLN A 51 21.30 10.72 0.67
N THR A 52 21.18 11.84 1.40
CA THR A 52 22.30 12.71 1.77
C THR A 52 23.36 11.94 2.55
N TYR A 53 22.94 11.11 3.51
CA TYR A 53 23.88 10.27 4.26
C TYR A 53 24.59 9.26 3.35
N TYR A 54 23.87 8.62 2.44
CA TYR A 54 24.44 7.68 1.48
C TYR A 54 25.44 8.37 0.52
N GLU A 55 25.11 9.54 0.02
CA GLU A 55 25.97 10.32 -0.87
C GLU A 55 27.29 10.75 -0.17
N GLN A 56 27.21 11.06 1.12
CA GLN A 56 28.39 11.46 1.91
C GLN A 56 29.27 10.29 2.35
N THR A 57 28.68 9.14 2.65
CA THR A 57 29.37 8.03 3.32
C THR A 57 29.49 6.76 2.47
N GLY A 58 28.66 6.59 1.46
CA GLY A 58 28.48 5.34 0.71
C GLY A 58 27.75 4.25 1.50
N GLU A 59 27.22 4.55 2.67
CA GLU A 59 26.54 3.59 3.57
C GLU A 59 25.04 3.90 3.68
N HIS A 60 24.22 2.86 3.75
CA HIS A 60 22.79 3.00 4.02
C HIS A 60 22.52 3.01 5.53
N THR A 61 21.95 4.10 6.03
CA THR A 61 21.44 4.14 7.40
C THR A 61 20.15 3.33 7.56
N ARG A 62 19.99 2.74 8.75
CA ARG A 62 18.76 2.02 9.16
C ARG A 62 17.86 2.87 10.06
N TRP A 63 18.25 4.11 10.33
CA TRP A 63 17.52 5.07 11.14
C TRP A 63 17.41 6.41 10.43
N SER A 64 16.29 7.09 10.55
CA SER A 64 16.09 8.46 10.10
C SER A 64 15.53 9.31 11.22
N ASN A 65 15.96 10.55 11.30
CA ASN A 65 15.42 11.57 12.20
C ASN A 65 14.57 12.64 11.46
N SER A 66 14.36 12.47 10.16
CA SER A 66 13.64 13.44 9.33
C SER A 66 12.17 13.62 9.70
N ALA A 67 11.52 12.58 10.27
CA ALA A 67 10.12 12.65 10.68
C ALA A 67 9.88 11.96 12.03
N PHE A 68 8.79 12.39 12.71
CA PHE A 68 8.35 11.82 13.99
C PHE A 68 9.44 11.76 15.05
N SER A 69 10.37 12.70 15.03
CA SER A 69 11.54 12.75 15.93
C SER A 69 12.47 11.54 15.84
N GLY A 70 12.27 10.65 14.89
CA GLY A 70 13.12 9.49 14.61
C GLY A 70 12.36 8.18 14.49
N MET A 71 12.72 7.40 13.48
CA MET A 71 12.16 6.07 13.21
C MET A 71 13.08 5.20 12.36
N PRO A 72 12.96 3.85 12.45
CA PRO A 72 13.68 2.95 11.56
C PRO A 72 13.27 3.12 10.09
N THR A 73 14.20 2.89 9.16
CA THR A 73 13.97 3.06 7.72
C THR A 73 13.33 1.85 7.04
N TYR A 74 13.00 0.80 7.78
CA TYR A 74 12.53 -0.48 7.27
C TYR A 74 11.29 -0.43 6.39
N GLN A 75 10.45 0.59 6.57
CA GLN A 75 9.22 0.80 5.78
C GLN A 75 9.22 2.12 5.01
N THR A 76 10.27 2.93 5.14
CA THR A 76 10.40 4.21 4.44
C THR A 76 11.24 4.05 3.16
N ALA A 77 12.44 3.51 3.29
CA ALA A 77 13.36 3.26 2.20
C ALA A 77 14.21 2.01 2.47
N PRO A 78 13.59 0.81 2.44
CA PRO A 78 14.31 -0.42 2.72
C PRO A 78 15.37 -0.67 1.64
N SER A 79 16.64 -0.67 2.04
CA SER A 79 17.77 -0.95 1.15
C SER A 79 18.62 -2.06 1.74
N TYR A 80 18.82 -3.14 0.99
CA TYR A 80 19.60 -4.30 1.39
C TYR A 80 20.44 -4.77 0.20
N LYS A 81 21.73 -5.07 0.41
CA LYS A 81 22.66 -5.52 -0.65
C LYS A 81 22.12 -6.72 -1.43
N SER A 82 21.49 -7.67 -0.73
CA SER A 82 20.87 -8.85 -1.34
C SER A 82 19.73 -8.48 -2.31
N THR A 83 18.95 -7.46 -2.01
CA THR A 83 17.83 -7.03 -2.87
C THR A 83 18.27 -6.16 -4.05
N ASP A 84 19.46 -5.57 -4.02
CA ASP A 84 19.99 -4.77 -5.13
C ASP A 84 20.28 -5.63 -6.36
N VAL A 85 20.83 -6.82 -6.15
CA VAL A 85 21.07 -7.78 -7.25
C VAL A 85 19.74 -8.28 -7.82
N LEU A 86 18.75 -8.56 -6.95
CA LEU A 86 17.42 -8.95 -7.38
C LEU A 86 16.75 -7.85 -8.23
N SER A 87 16.97 -6.56 -7.87
CA SER A 87 16.49 -5.41 -8.64
C SER A 87 16.96 -5.41 -10.09
N LYS A 88 18.22 -5.77 -10.33
CA LYS A 88 18.78 -5.85 -11.70
C LYS A 88 18.07 -6.91 -12.53
N ILE A 89 17.71 -8.06 -11.94
CA ILE A 89 16.94 -9.09 -12.65
C ILE A 89 15.51 -8.61 -12.91
N MET A 90 14.91 -7.88 -11.95
CA MET A 90 13.60 -7.26 -12.18
C MET A 90 13.61 -6.27 -13.33
N GLN A 91 14.65 -5.43 -13.46
CA GLN A 91 14.82 -4.50 -14.58
C GLN A 91 14.86 -5.22 -15.94
N VAL A 92 15.50 -6.39 -16.01
CA VAL A 92 15.47 -7.23 -17.22
C VAL A 92 14.05 -7.69 -17.53
N TYR A 93 13.29 -8.07 -16.53
CA TYR A 93 11.87 -8.46 -16.70
C TYR A 93 11.01 -7.29 -17.19
N HIS A 94 11.32 -6.08 -16.80
CA HIS A 94 10.63 -4.85 -17.23
C HIS A 94 11.06 -4.34 -18.61
N LEU A 95 12.02 -4.99 -19.26
CA LEU A 95 12.55 -4.63 -20.60
C LEU A 95 13.06 -3.18 -20.71
N GLY A 96 13.38 -2.51 -19.62
CA GLY A 96 13.80 -1.11 -19.60
C GLY A 96 12.74 -0.10 -20.04
N LEU A 97 11.47 -0.47 -19.99
CA LEU A 97 10.33 0.41 -20.30
C LEU A 97 10.19 1.52 -19.24
N PRO A 98 9.68 2.72 -19.60
CA PRO A 98 9.36 3.78 -18.65
C PRO A 98 8.42 3.30 -17.54
N ASP A 99 8.48 3.92 -16.34
CA ASP A 99 7.77 3.45 -15.14
C ASP A 99 6.27 3.20 -15.36
N ASN A 100 5.54 4.17 -15.89
CA ASN A 100 4.10 3.99 -16.09
C ASN A 100 3.78 2.89 -17.12
N VAL A 101 4.58 2.82 -18.18
CA VAL A 101 4.43 1.85 -19.28
C VAL A 101 4.72 0.45 -18.80
N TRP A 102 5.81 0.23 -18.05
CA TRP A 102 6.15 -1.11 -17.61
C TRP A 102 5.17 -1.65 -16.55
N TYR A 103 4.47 -0.79 -15.79
CA TYR A 103 3.42 -1.27 -14.87
C TYR A 103 2.32 -2.02 -15.62
N VAL A 104 1.75 -1.40 -16.64
CA VAL A 104 0.70 -2.03 -17.46
C VAL A 104 1.27 -3.21 -18.27
N PHE A 105 2.49 -3.07 -18.81
CA PHE A 105 3.18 -4.15 -19.49
C PHE A 105 3.40 -5.37 -18.58
N ALA A 106 3.83 -5.17 -17.34
CA ALA A 106 4.07 -6.26 -16.39
C ALA A 106 2.75 -6.97 -15.99
N TYR A 107 1.65 -6.24 -15.87
CA TYR A 107 0.33 -6.84 -15.69
C TYR A 107 -0.01 -7.74 -16.88
N LEU A 108 0.08 -7.23 -18.09
CA LEU A 108 -0.19 -7.99 -19.33
C LEU A 108 0.69 -9.23 -19.43
N LEU A 109 2.00 -9.08 -19.26
CA LEU A 109 2.96 -10.16 -19.34
C LEU A 109 2.77 -11.21 -18.24
N GLY A 110 2.57 -10.75 -17.01
CA GLY A 110 2.38 -11.64 -15.85
C GLY A 110 1.19 -12.58 -16.00
N PHE A 111 0.04 -12.04 -16.42
CA PHE A 111 -1.15 -12.85 -16.64
C PHE A 111 -1.04 -13.73 -17.90
N TYR A 112 -0.31 -13.28 -18.93
CA TYR A 112 0.04 -14.09 -20.09
C TYR A 112 0.85 -15.34 -19.69
N ILE A 113 1.88 -15.16 -18.86
CA ILE A 113 2.67 -16.27 -18.32
C ILE A 113 1.78 -17.25 -17.57
N LEU A 114 0.84 -16.78 -16.75
CA LEU A 114 -0.12 -17.61 -16.03
C LEU A 114 -1.00 -18.43 -16.97
N LEU A 115 -1.61 -17.79 -17.96
CA LEU A 115 -2.50 -18.48 -18.90
C LEU A 115 -1.72 -19.48 -19.78
N ARG A 116 -0.47 -19.17 -20.14
CA ARG A 116 0.41 -20.11 -20.82
C ARG A 116 0.79 -21.29 -19.92
N ALA A 117 0.95 -21.07 -18.62
CA ALA A 117 1.13 -22.15 -17.65
C ALA A 117 -0.10 -23.06 -17.58
N PHE A 118 -1.31 -22.53 -17.68
CA PHE A 118 -2.57 -23.29 -17.82
C PHE A 118 -2.76 -23.92 -19.20
N ASN A 119 -1.80 -23.77 -20.13
CA ASN A 119 -1.86 -24.31 -21.49
C ASN A 119 -2.96 -23.69 -22.38
N PHE A 120 -3.27 -22.45 -22.18
CA PHE A 120 -4.13 -21.72 -23.11
C PHE A 120 -3.42 -21.48 -24.44
N ARG A 121 -4.18 -21.43 -25.53
CA ARG A 121 -3.70 -20.96 -26.83
C ARG A 121 -3.21 -19.52 -26.71
N LYS A 122 -2.24 -19.11 -27.54
CA LYS A 122 -1.57 -17.80 -27.42
C LYS A 122 -2.55 -16.64 -27.54
N GLU A 123 -3.51 -16.76 -28.45
CA GLU A 123 -4.53 -15.72 -28.71
C GLU A 123 -5.47 -15.54 -27.51
N LEU A 124 -5.91 -16.66 -26.92
CA LEU A 124 -6.73 -16.63 -25.71
C LEU A 124 -5.95 -16.13 -24.50
N ALA A 125 -4.67 -16.49 -24.41
CA ALA A 125 -3.81 -15.98 -23.35
C ALA A 125 -3.61 -14.45 -23.48
N ALA A 126 -3.44 -13.94 -24.73
CA ALA A 126 -3.33 -12.51 -24.97
C ALA A 126 -4.63 -11.77 -24.60
N LEU A 127 -5.80 -12.30 -25.02
CA LEU A 127 -7.10 -11.75 -24.64
C LEU A 127 -7.27 -11.72 -23.12
N GLY A 128 -6.98 -12.86 -22.46
CA GLY A 128 -7.10 -12.96 -21.00
C GLY A 128 -6.19 -11.98 -20.27
N SER A 129 -4.99 -11.73 -20.80
CA SER A 129 -4.07 -10.73 -20.26
C SER A 129 -4.64 -9.32 -20.36
N ILE A 130 -5.25 -8.98 -21.48
CA ILE A 130 -5.90 -7.68 -21.69
C ILE A 130 -7.04 -7.48 -20.69
N ILE A 131 -7.96 -8.45 -20.59
CA ILE A 131 -9.12 -8.29 -19.71
C ILE A 131 -8.76 -8.27 -18.21
N TRP A 132 -7.65 -8.87 -17.81
CA TRP A 132 -7.17 -8.76 -16.45
C TRP A 132 -6.42 -7.45 -16.21
N ALA A 133 -5.42 -7.16 -17.05
CA ALA A 133 -4.54 -6.01 -16.87
C ALA A 133 -5.27 -4.66 -16.97
N PHE A 134 -6.38 -4.59 -17.69
CA PHE A 134 -7.21 -3.40 -17.83
C PHE A 134 -8.37 -3.32 -16.82
N SER A 135 -8.46 -4.21 -15.83
CA SER A 135 -9.34 -4.02 -14.68
C SER A 135 -9.06 -2.68 -14.01
N SER A 136 -10.10 -1.94 -13.66
CA SER A 136 -9.94 -0.50 -13.36
C SER A 136 -9.10 -0.22 -12.12
N TYR A 137 -9.13 -1.09 -11.13
CA TYR A 137 -8.38 -0.91 -9.90
C TYR A 137 -6.85 -0.75 -10.13
N PHE A 138 -6.30 -1.46 -11.12
CA PHE A 138 -4.89 -1.36 -11.45
C PHE A 138 -4.48 0.05 -11.90
N PHE A 139 -5.33 0.71 -12.69
CA PHE A 139 -5.12 2.09 -13.13
C PHE A 139 -5.33 3.09 -11.99
N ILE A 140 -6.34 2.85 -11.16
CA ILE A 140 -6.63 3.69 -10.00
C ILE A 140 -5.45 3.71 -9.01
N ILE A 141 -4.84 2.56 -8.72
CA ILE A 141 -3.70 2.51 -7.80
C ILE A 141 -2.41 3.07 -8.42
N ILE A 142 -2.26 3.05 -9.75
CA ILE A 142 -1.19 3.75 -10.45
C ILE A 142 -1.40 5.26 -10.30
N ALA A 143 -2.62 5.75 -10.55
CA ALA A 143 -2.98 7.16 -10.40
C ALA A 143 -2.73 7.67 -8.96
N ALA A 144 -3.11 6.87 -7.97
CA ALA A 144 -2.95 7.20 -6.55
C ALA A 144 -1.49 7.12 -6.05
N GLY A 145 -0.56 6.55 -6.81
CA GLY A 145 0.84 6.42 -6.40
C GLY A 145 1.14 5.24 -5.49
N HIS A 146 0.24 4.26 -5.39
CA HIS A 146 0.43 3.06 -4.57
C HIS A 146 1.40 2.06 -5.22
N ILE A 147 2.62 2.49 -5.52
CA ILE A 147 3.57 1.79 -6.38
C ILE A 147 3.96 0.40 -5.87
N TRP A 148 4.15 0.23 -4.56
CA TRP A 148 4.46 -1.09 -4.00
C TRP A 148 3.30 -2.09 -4.20
N LYS A 149 2.05 -1.61 -4.15
CA LYS A 149 0.88 -2.41 -4.47
C LYS A 149 0.83 -2.78 -5.96
N VAL A 150 1.18 -1.83 -6.83
CA VAL A 150 1.29 -2.04 -8.29
C VAL A 150 2.30 -3.15 -8.58
N TRP A 151 3.48 -3.09 -7.96
CA TRP A 151 4.52 -4.11 -8.16
C TRP A 151 4.10 -5.48 -7.64
N ALA A 152 3.57 -5.55 -6.42
CA ALA A 152 3.09 -6.82 -5.86
C ALA A 152 2.08 -7.48 -6.79
N LEU A 153 1.06 -6.76 -7.21
CA LEU A 153 0.02 -7.28 -8.11
C LEU A 153 0.56 -7.71 -9.48
N ALA A 154 1.62 -7.06 -10.00
CA ALA A 154 2.24 -7.44 -11.27
C ALA A 154 2.95 -8.81 -11.21
N TYR A 155 3.48 -9.18 -10.04
CA TYR A 155 4.25 -10.43 -9.89
C TYR A 155 3.43 -11.62 -9.38
N LEU A 156 2.23 -11.38 -8.85
CA LEU A 156 1.37 -12.45 -8.32
C LEU A 156 0.89 -13.44 -9.40
N PRO A 157 0.43 -13.04 -10.60
CA PRO A 157 0.05 -14.01 -11.63
C PRO A 157 1.19 -14.93 -12.07
N PRO A 158 2.41 -14.45 -12.38
CA PRO A 158 3.50 -15.34 -12.72
C PRO A 158 3.98 -16.21 -11.55
N MET A 159 3.86 -15.75 -10.29
CA MET A 159 4.06 -16.62 -9.13
C MET A 159 3.08 -17.80 -9.12
N ILE A 160 1.79 -17.51 -9.33
CA ILE A 160 0.75 -18.56 -9.44
C ILE A 160 1.01 -19.46 -10.66
N ALA A 161 1.59 -18.93 -11.75
CA ALA A 161 1.99 -19.76 -12.89
C ALA A 161 3.00 -20.85 -12.50
N GLY A 162 3.93 -20.53 -11.58
CA GLY A 162 4.84 -21.54 -11.01
C GLY A 162 4.09 -22.66 -10.29
N VAL A 163 3.08 -22.31 -9.49
CA VAL A 163 2.20 -23.27 -8.82
C VAL A 163 1.48 -24.17 -9.86
N VAL A 164 0.89 -23.55 -10.88
CA VAL A 164 0.22 -24.29 -11.97
C VAL A 164 1.18 -25.23 -12.69
N LEU A 165 2.40 -24.81 -12.98
CA LEU A 165 3.42 -25.64 -13.63
C LEU A 165 3.79 -26.85 -12.77
N ALA A 166 3.92 -26.69 -11.46
CA ALA A 166 4.19 -27.79 -10.53
C ALA A 166 3.07 -28.84 -10.54
N TYR A 167 1.81 -28.41 -10.44
CA TYR A 167 0.65 -29.31 -10.51
C TYR A 167 0.42 -29.93 -11.91
N ARG A 168 1.03 -29.37 -12.94
CA ARG A 168 1.09 -29.98 -14.27
C ARG A 168 2.29 -30.92 -14.48
N GLY A 169 3.03 -31.26 -13.41
CA GLY A 169 4.17 -32.17 -13.44
C GLY A 169 5.48 -31.55 -13.95
N LYS A 170 5.52 -30.25 -14.22
CA LYS A 170 6.73 -29.54 -14.64
C LYS A 170 7.49 -29.03 -13.41
N TYR A 171 7.89 -29.94 -12.52
CA TYR A 171 8.38 -29.62 -11.18
C TYR A 171 9.55 -28.62 -11.14
N LEU A 172 10.57 -28.79 -11.98
CA LEU A 172 11.74 -27.89 -12.00
C LEU A 172 11.37 -26.46 -12.42
N TRP A 173 10.54 -26.35 -13.47
CA TRP A 173 10.02 -25.05 -13.88
C TRP A 173 9.05 -24.47 -12.85
N GLY A 174 8.22 -25.29 -12.23
CA GLY A 174 7.37 -24.89 -11.12
C GLY A 174 8.17 -24.33 -9.96
N LEU A 175 9.24 -25.02 -9.55
CA LEU A 175 10.15 -24.58 -8.49
C LEU A 175 10.78 -23.22 -8.82
N LEU A 176 11.38 -23.10 -10.02
CA LEU A 176 12.07 -21.89 -10.43
C LEU A 176 11.13 -20.69 -10.54
N VAL A 177 9.99 -20.85 -11.23
CA VAL A 177 9.06 -19.76 -11.47
C VAL A 177 8.41 -19.31 -10.16
N THR A 178 8.02 -20.26 -9.28
CA THR A 178 7.52 -19.92 -7.95
C THR A 178 8.59 -19.17 -7.14
N ALA A 179 9.84 -19.66 -7.08
CA ALA A 179 10.89 -19.03 -6.31
C ALA A 179 11.21 -17.61 -6.81
N LEU A 180 11.39 -17.45 -8.12
CA LEU A 180 11.73 -16.17 -8.72
C LEU A 180 10.64 -15.11 -8.51
N PHE A 181 9.39 -15.45 -8.82
CA PHE A 181 8.31 -14.48 -8.72
C PHE A 181 7.81 -14.28 -7.28
N THR A 182 7.98 -15.25 -6.38
CA THR A 182 7.84 -14.99 -4.94
C THR A 182 8.92 -14.02 -4.46
N ALA A 183 10.17 -14.15 -4.93
CA ALA A 183 11.21 -13.19 -4.58
C ALA A 183 10.89 -11.77 -5.09
N PHE A 184 10.38 -11.62 -6.30
CA PHE A 184 9.96 -10.32 -6.84
C PHE A 184 8.77 -9.74 -6.08
N GLU A 185 7.79 -10.55 -5.79
CA GLU A 185 6.55 -10.16 -5.11
C GLU A 185 6.83 -9.69 -3.68
N VAL A 186 7.60 -10.46 -2.92
CA VAL A 186 7.99 -10.10 -1.55
C VAL A 186 8.86 -8.83 -1.54
N LYS A 187 9.76 -8.66 -2.53
CA LYS A 187 10.55 -7.43 -2.68
C LYS A 187 9.68 -6.20 -2.94
N ALA A 188 8.51 -6.35 -3.56
CA ALA A 188 7.56 -5.27 -3.75
C ALA A 188 7.06 -4.65 -2.43
N ASN A 189 7.30 -5.32 -1.32
CA ASN A 189 7.08 -4.84 0.06
C ASN A 189 5.62 -4.48 0.38
N HIS A 190 4.64 -5.12 -0.28
CA HIS A 190 3.22 -4.91 -0.01
C HIS A 190 2.55 -6.19 0.53
N VAL A 191 2.86 -6.53 1.77
CA VAL A 191 2.47 -7.79 2.44
C VAL A 191 0.95 -8.06 2.39
N GLN A 192 0.11 -7.01 2.38
CA GLN A 192 -1.36 -7.16 2.31
C GLN A 192 -1.81 -7.80 1.00
N MET A 193 -1.21 -7.45 -0.14
CA MET A 193 -1.56 -8.06 -1.44
C MET A 193 -1.09 -9.51 -1.49
N THR A 194 0.13 -9.79 -1.03
CA THR A 194 0.63 -11.16 -0.84
C THR A 194 -0.36 -12.00 -0.04
N TYR A 195 -0.77 -11.48 1.11
CA TYR A 195 -1.70 -12.16 2.01
C TYR A 195 -3.06 -12.46 1.35
N TYR A 196 -3.62 -11.52 0.62
CA TYR A 196 -4.91 -11.74 -0.07
C TYR A 196 -4.80 -12.82 -1.15
N TYR A 197 -3.70 -12.86 -1.88
CA TYR A 197 -3.52 -13.89 -2.90
C TYR A 197 -3.19 -15.29 -2.34
N LEU A 198 -2.79 -15.39 -1.06
CA LEU A 198 -2.73 -16.69 -0.39
C LEU A 198 -4.12 -17.37 -0.34
N PHE A 199 -5.20 -16.61 -0.22
CA PHE A 199 -6.56 -17.18 -0.33
C PHE A 199 -6.84 -17.74 -1.73
N VAL A 200 -6.38 -17.05 -2.77
CA VAL A 200 -6.51 -17.57 -4.15
C VAL A 200 -5.75 -18.90 -4.29
N VAL A 201 -4.48 -18.92 -3.87
CA VAL A 201 -3.64 -20.12 -3.91
C VAL A 201 -4.26 -21.24 -3.08
N PHE A 202 -4.77 -20.93 -1.89
CA PHE A 202 -5.43 -21.89 -1.01
C PHE A 202 -6.62 -22.58 -1.69
N PHE A 203 -7.54 -21.80 -2.27
CA PHE A 203 -8.68 -22.39 -2.98
C PHE A 203 -8.26 -23.17 -4.23
N MET A 204 -7.24 -22.70 -4.96
CA MET A 204 -6.70 -23.42 -6.11
C MET A 204 -6.07 -24.76 -5.68
N VAL A 205 -5.33 -24.80 -4.58
CA VAL A 205 -4.75 -26.04 -4.02
C VAL A 205 -5.85 -27.03 -3.63
N ILE A 206 -6.95 -26.54 -3.05
CA ILE A 206 -8.14 -27.40 -2.77
C ILE A 206 -8.69 -27.98 -4.07
N ALA A 207 -8.79 -27.18 -5.13
CA ALA A 207 -9.26 -27.71 -6.42
C ALA A 207 -8.35 -28.81 -6.97
N TYR A 208 -7.03 -28.62 -6.88
CA TYR A 208 -6.04 -29.65 -7.27
C TYR A 208 -6.11 -30.88 -6.37
N LEU A 209 -6.37 -30.73 -5.07
CA LEU A 209 -6.58 -31.83 -4.14
C LEU A 209 -7.82 -32.64 -4.54
N VAL A 210 -8.94 -31.98 -4.81
CA VAL A 210 -10.18 -32.62 -5.27
C VAL A 210 -9.93 -33.39 -6.57
N GLU A 211 -9.16 -32.82 -7.49
CA GLU A 211 -8.81 -33.49 -8.74
C GLU A 211 -7.89 -34.70 -8.49
N ALA A 212 -6.89 -34.57 -7.60
CA ALA A 212 -6.00 -35.65 -7.21
C ALA A 212 -6.74 -36.83 -6.56
N ILE A 213 -7.74 -36.54 -5.72
CA ILE A 213 -8.61 -37.54 -5.09
C ILE A 213 -9.40 -38.30 -6.18
N LYS A 214 -10.07 -37.55 -7.09
CA LYS A 214 -10.85 -38.12 -8.19
C LYS A 214 -10.00 -38.99 -9.13
N GLN A 215 -8.76 -38.59 -9.38
CA GLN A 215 -7.84 -39.31 -10.27
C GLN A 215 -6.93 -40.30 -9.56
N LYS A 216 -7.02 -40.44 -8.22
CA LYS A 216 -6.14 -41.28 -7.37
C LYS A 216 -4.65 -40.94 -7.52
N LYS A 217 -4.29 -39.66 -7.73
CA LYS A 217 -2.93 -39.18 -7.97
C LYS A 217 -2.33 -38.44 -6.76
N PHE A 218 -2.46 -38.99 -5.56
CA PHE A 218 -2.04 -38.35 -4.32
C PHE A 218 -0.52 -38.07 -4.27
N ALA A 219 0.33 -39.00 -4.73
CA ALA A 219 1.78 -38.81 -4.75
C ALA A 219 2.20 -37.65 -5.65
N HIS A 220 1.53 -37.47 -6.79
CA HIS A 220 1.75 -36.30 -7.66
C HIS A 220 1.35 -35.00 -6.96
N PHE A 221 0.19 -34.96 -6.30
CA PHE A 221 -0.27 -33.80 -5.54
C PHE A 221 0.72 -33.43 -4.44
N ALA A 222 1.14 -34.38 -3.59
CA ALA A 222 2.10 -34.16 -2.53
C ALA A 222 3.45 -33.64 -3.05
N LYS A 223 3.97 -34.20 -4.14
CA LYS A 223 5.20 -33.75 -4.79
C LYS A 223 5.07 -32.33 -5.33
N ALA A 224 3.96 -32.02 -6.01
CA ALA A 224 3.71 -30.68 -6.55
C ALA A 224 3.60 -29.64 -5.43
N THR A 225 2.87 -29.94 -4.35
CA THR A 225 2.76 -29.10 -3.17
C THR A 225 4.13 -28.85 -2.53
N GLY A 226 4.94 -29.90 -2.34
CA GLY A 226 6.30 -29.78 -1.81
C GLY A 226 7.21 -28.90 -2.67
N VAL A 227 7.09 -29.01 -4.00
CA VAL A 227 7.81 -28.14 -4.94
C VAL A 227 7.38 -26.68 -4.80
N CYS A 228 6.08 -26.41 -4.69
CA CYS A 228 5.56 -25.05 -4.50
C CYS A 228 6.04 -24.45 -3.16
N LEU A 229 5.98 -25.22 -2.08
CA LEU A 229 6.46 -24.78 -0.75
C LEU A 229 7.97 -24.50 -0.77
N ALA A 230 8.76 -25.38 -1.42
CA ALA A 230 10.21 -25.17 -1.55
C ALA A 230 10.53 -23.91 -2.38
N GLY A 231 9.80 -23.69 -3.48
CA GLY A 231 9.94 -22.47 -4.30
C GLY A 231 9.56 -21.21 -3.52
N ALA A 232 8.42 -21.23 -2.85
CA ALA A 232 7.98 -20.10 -2.03
C ALA A 232 8.98 -19.82 -0.89
N ALA A 233 9.46 -20.88 -0.19
CA ALA A 233 10.45 -20.74 0.86
C ALA A 233 11.75 -20.11 0.34
N LEU A 234 12.24 -20.53 -0.83
CA LEU A 234 13.44 -19.95 -1.43
C LEU A 234 13.24 -18.47 -1.77
N GLY A 235 12.09 -18.09 -2.36
CA GLY A 235 11.76 -16.70 -2.66
C GLY A 235 11.62 -15.82 -1.42
N ILE A 236 11.05 -16.35 -0.33
CA ILE A 236 10.95 -15.71 0.97
C ILE A 236 12.35 -15.51 1.58
N LEU A 237 13.20 -16.54 1.56
CA LEU A 237 14.56 -16.49 2.14
C LEU A 237 15.47 -15.49 1.42
N ILE A 238 15.28 -15.27 0.11
CA ILE A 238 15.99 -14.23 -0.64
C ILE A 238 15.65 -12.82 -0.12
N ASN A 239 14.48 -12.65 0.48
CA ASN A 239 14.02 -11.38 1.07
C ASN A 239 14.01 -11.41 2.61
N SER A 240 14.78 -12.30 3.23
CA SER A 240 14.77 -12.50 4.69
C SER A 240 15.03 -11.22 5.47
N SER A 241 15.93 -10.35 4.99
CA SER A 241 16.22 -9.06 5.62
C SER A 241 14.99 -8.17 5.65
N ASN A 242 14.35 -7.97 4.51
CA ASN A 242 13.17 -7.11 4.42
C ASN A 242 12.00 -7.64 5.24
N LEU A 243 11.72 -8.95 5.14
CA LEU A 243 10.60 -9.57 5.86
C LEU A 243 10.81 -9.58 7.38
N TYR A 244 12.01 -9.95 7.83
CA TYR A 244 12.32 -9.99 9.25
C TYR A 244 12.17 -8.61 9.89
N HIS A 245 12.78 -7.58 9.28
CA HIS A 245 12.73 -6.24 9.85
C HIS A 245 11.37 -5.58 9.69
N THR A 246 10.60 -5.89 8.65
CA THR A 246 9.19 -5.50 8.54
C THR A 246 8.35 -6.12 9.64
N TRP A 247 8.55 -7.40 9.96
CA TRP A 247 7.86 -8.09 11.04
C TRP A 247 8.26 -7.55 12.42
N GLU A 248 9.56 -7.34 12.66
CA GLU A 248 10.08 -6.78 13.92
C GLU A 248 9.54 -5.36 14.13
N TYR A 249 9.69 -4.50 13.13
CA TYR A 249 9.18 -3.14 13.16
C TYR A 249 7.65 -3.07 13.30
N GLY A 250 6.95 -4.01 12.68
CA GLY A 250 5.51 -4.12 12.79
C GLY A 250 4.99 -4.23 14.23
N LYS A 251 5.79 -4.78 15.15
CA LYS A 251 5.41 -4.90 16.57
C LYS A 251 5.40 -3.54 17.28
N GLU A 252 6.34 -2.67 16.92
CA GLU A 252 6.52 -1.35 17.54
C GLU A 252 5.72 -0.25 16.82
N SER A 253 5.23 -0.53 15.61
CA SER A 253 4.47 0.43 14.80
C SER A 253 2.97 0.40 15.09
N MET A 254 2.22 1.27 14.42
CA MET A 254 0.75 1.27 14.41
C MET A 254 0.13 -0.11 14.07
N ARG A 255 0.92 -1.02 13.47
CA ARG A 255 0.51 -2.39 13.15
C ARG A 255 0.66 -3.35 14.33
N GLY A 256 1.34 -2.92 15.41
CA GLY A 256 1.50 -3.66 16.65
C GLY A 256 0.30 -3.49 17.60
N LYS A 257 0.28 -4.25 18.68
CA LYS A 257 -0.70 -4.09 19.75
C LYS A 257 -0.35 -2.83 20.56
N SER A 258 -1.34 -2.01 20.91
CA SER A 258 -1.16 -0.95 21.89
C SER A 258 -0.94 -1.55 23.28
N GLU A 259 -0.01 -1.00 24.03
CA GLU A 259 0.18 -1.31 25.45
C GLU A 259 -0.81 -0.55 26.34
N LEU A 260 -1.43 0.51 25.80
CA LEU A 260 -2.47 1.25 26.50
C LEU A 260 -3.77 0.45 26.54
N VAL A 261 -4.29 0.23 27.74
CA VAL A 261 -5.61 -0.34 27.94
C VAL A 261 -6.65 0.77 27.91
N LYS A 262 -7.41 0.86 26.83
CA LYS A 262 -8.50 1.83 26.66
C LYS A 262 -9.76 1.34 27.38
N LYS A 263 -10.53 2.26 27.98
CA LYS A 263 -11.81 1.94 28.67
C LYS A 263 -12.86 1.31 27.73
N ASN A 264 -12.78 1.57 26.41
CA ASN A 264 -13.67 0.99 25.41
C ASN A 264 -12.95 -0.13 24.66
N SER A 265 -12.98 -1.35 25.20
CA SER A 265 -12.28 -2.51 24.68
C SER A 265 -12.89 -3.07 23.38
N ALA A 266 -14.14 -2.72 23.03
CA ALA A 266 -14.86 -3.30 21.89
C ALA A 266 -14.19 -2.94 20.53
N ASN A 267 -13.55 -1.79 20.42
CA ASN A 267 -12.86 -1.37 19.19
C ASN A 267 -11.43 -1.94 19.08
N GLN A 268 -10.83 -2.38 20.18
CA GLN A 268 -9.49 -2.95 20.20
C GLN A 268 -9.49 -4.38 19.65
N THR A 269 -8.44 -4.72 18.90
CA THR A 269 -8.18 -6.09 18.45
C THR A 269 -7.07 -6.74 19.26
N ASN A 270 -7.04 -8.06 19.30
CA ASN A 270 -6.05 -8.81 20.07
C ASN A 270 -4.61 -8.69 19.53
N SER A 271 -4.42 -8.27 18.30
CA SER A 271 -3.12 -8.41 17.63
C SER A 271 -2.75 -7.33 16.61
N GLY A 272 -3.56 -6.28 16.44
CA GLY A 272 -3.33 -5.36 15.33
C GLY A 272 -3.96 -3.97 15.50
N LEU A 273 -4.54 -3.51 14.40
CA LEU A 273 -5.20 -2.21 14.28
C LEU A 273 -6.56 -2.23 15.00
N GLU A 274 -7.11 -1.07 15.30
CA GLU A 274 -8.47 -0.93 15.81
C GLU A 274 -9.51 -1.28 14.73
N ARG A 275 -10.66 -1.87 15.12
CA ARG A 275 -11.71 -2.35 14.21
C ARG A 275 -12.23 -1.25 13.29
N ASP A 276 -12.49 -0.07 13.83
CA ASP A 276 -12.95 1.08 13.04
C ASP A 276 -11.92 1.50 12.00
N TYR A 277 -10.64 1.46 12.34
CA TYR A 277 -9.57 1.77 11.41
C TYR A 277 -9.37 0.70 10.32
N ILE A 278 -9.52 -0.59 10.67
CA ILE A 278 -9.51 -1.70 9.71
C ILE A 278 -10.63 -1.53 8.69
N THR A 279 -11.84 -1.19 9.16
CA THR A 279 -13.07 -1.18 8.38
C THR A 279 -13.46 0.18 7.83
N GLN A 280 -12.63 1.21 8.04
CA GLN A 280 -12.92 2.58 7.59
C GLN A 280 -13.22 2.66 6.09
N TRP A 281 -12.44 1.97 5.26
CA TRP A 281 -12.67 1.81 3.84
C TRP A 281 -13.37 0.47 3.58
N SER A 282 -14.65 0.40 3.89
CA SER A 282 -15.52 -0.74 3.60
C SER A 282 -16.36 -0.46 2.37
N TYR A 283 -16.41 -1.43 1.48
CA TYR A 283 -17.24 -1.36 0.28
C TYR A 283 -18.72 -1.44 0.66
N GLY A 284 -19.54 -0.60 0.10
CA GLY A 284 -21.00 -0.73 0.27
C GLY A 284 -21.54 -1.96 -0.46
N ILE A 285 -22.58 -2.60 0.10
CA ILE A 285 -23.22 -3.75 -0.58
C ILE A 285 -23.65 -3.37 -2.00
N GLY A 286 -24.25 -2.19 -2.17
CA GLY A 286 -24.64 -1.67 -3.49
C GLY A 286 -23.46 -1.27 -4.38
N GLU A 287 -22.27 -1.03 -3.81
CA GLU A 287 -21.06 -0.78 -4.59
C GLU A 287 -20.56 -2.04 -5.32
N THR A 288 -20.97 -3.23 -4.92
CA THR A 288 -20.62 -4.48 -5.63
C THR A 288 -21.06 -4.46 -7.11
N TRP A 289 -22.09 -3.68 -7.45
CA TRP A 289 -22.53 -3.51 -8.83
C TRP A 289 -21.49 -2.80 -9.71
N THR A 290 -20.47 -2.15 -9.13
CA THR A 290 -19.39 -1.54 -9.93
C THR A 290 -18.59 -2.58 -10.71
N LEU A 291 -18.56 -3.84 -10.27
CA LEU A 291 -17.97 -4.93 -11.05
C LEU A 291 -18.58 -5.04 -12.45
N LEU A 292 -19.86 -4.63 -12.62
CA LEU A 292 -20.60 -4.65 -13.88
C LEU A 292 -20.84 -3.25 -14.48
N ILE A 293 -21.11 -2.26 -13.62
CA ILE A 293 -21.53 -0.91 -14.02
C ILE A 293 -20.62 0.10 -13.30
N PRO A 294 -19.62 0.70 -13.95
CA PRO A 294 -18.62 1.54 -13.29
C PRO A 294 -19.19 2.64 -12.38
N ASN A 295 -20.21 3.35 -12.85
CA ASN A 295 -20.85 4.43 -12.09
C ASN A 295 -21.99 3.96 -11.17
N ALA A 296 -22.00 2.68 -10.73
CA ALA A 296 -23.03 2.20 -9.80
C ALA A 296 -23.11 3.03 -8.50
N LYS A 297 -22.02 3.67 -8.11
CA LYS A 297 -21.92 4.64 -6.99
C LYS A 297 -21.11 5.88 -7.37
N GLY A 298 -21.08 6.26 -8.65
CA GLY A 298 -20.61 7.55 -9.14
C GLY A 298 -19.12 7.67 -9.46
N GLY A 299 -18.36 6.59 -9.41
CA GLY A 299 -16.94 6.59 -9.80
C GLY A 299 -16.01 7.13 -8.72
N ALA A 300 -15.26 8.20 -9.02
CA ALA A 300 -14.27 8.78 -8.10
C ALA A 300 -14.84 9.90 -7.23
N SER A 301 -14.17 10.21 -6.12
CA SER A 301 -14.46 11.36 -5.26
C SER A 301 -13.88 12.65 -5.85
N VAL A 302 -14.35 13.01 -7.04
CA VAL A 302 -14.01 14.25 -7.75
C VAL A 302 -15.27 15.13 -7.88
N PRO A 303 -15.14 16.45 -8.12
CA PRO A 303 -16.30 17.34 -8.22
C PRO A 303 -17.36 16.84 -9.22
N LEU A 304 -18.62 16.91 -8.83
CA LEU A 304 -19.74 16.52 -9.69
C LEU A 304 -19.79 17.40 -10.96
N ALA A 305 -19.41 18.66 -10.83
CA ALA A 305 -19.33 19.61 -11.94
C ALA A 305 -18.38 19.15 -13.07
N SER A 306 -17.45 18.26 -12.82
CA SER A 306 -16.56 17.71 -13.85
C SER A 306 -17.22 16.61 -14.72
N ASN A 307 -18.45 16.18 -14.42
CA ASN A 307 -19.13 15.12 -15.15
C ASN A 307 -20.13 15.70 -16.17
N GLU A 308 -19.81 15.62 -17.45
CA GLU A 308 -20.65 16.15 -18.52
C GLU A 308 -22.08 15.58 -18.55
N THR A 309 -22.24 14.29 -18.22
CA THR A 309 -23.57 13.64 -18.24
C THR A 309 -24.43 14.16 -17.10
N ALA A 310 -23.86 14.33 -15.92
CA ALA A 310 -24.52 14.93 -14.78
C ALA A 310 -24.91 16.40 -15.06
N MET A 311 -23.96 17.17 -15.58
CA MET A 311 -24.12 18.60 -15.83
C MET A 311 -25.21 18.93 -16.85
N LYS A 312 -25.56 18.02 -17.77
CA LYS A 312 -26.73 18.17 -18.65
C LYS A 312 -28.09 18.23 -17.91
N LYS A 313 -28.09 17.82 -16.64
CA LYS A 313 -29.28 17.83 -15.76
C LYS A 313 -29.13 18.82 -14.60
N ALA A 314 -28.04 19.58 -14.55
CA ALA A 314 -27.76 20.52 -13.48
C ALA A 314 -28.71 21.70 -13.48
N ASP A 315 -29.19 22.07 -12.30
CA ASP A 315 -29.91 23.33 -12.09
C ASP A 315 -28.88 24.47 -11.95
N PRO A 316 -28.95 25.52 -12.79
CA PRO A 316 -28.00 26.65 -12.70
C PRO A 316 -27.94 27.32 -11.33
N GLN A 317 -28.99 27.23 -10.53
CA GLN A 317 -29.03 27.81 -9.19
C GLN A 317 -28.01 27.23 -8.25
N PHE A 318 -27.60 25.95 -8.41
CA PHE A 318 -26.74 25.23 -7.49
C PHE A 318 -25.33 24.95 -8.04
N MET A 319 -24.89 25.65 -9.09
CA MET A 319 -23.62 25.40 -9.76
C MET A 319 -22.42 25.38 -8.79
N GLN A 320 -22.31 26.34 -7.87
CA GLN A 320 -21.23 26.41 -6.87
C GLN A 320 -21.24 25.21 -5.91
N VAL A 321 -22.42 24.64 -5.65
CA VAL A 321 -22.55 23.46 -4.79
C VAL A 321 -22.01 22.20 -5.49
N TYR A 322 -22.27 22.09 -6.81
CA TYR A 322 -21.78 20.94 -7.60
C TYR A 322 -20.26 20.92 -7.80
N GLU A 323 -19.58 22.05 -7.63
CA GLU A 323 -18.11 22.13 -7.58
C GLU A 323 -17.53 21.55 -6.28
N GLN A 324 -18.32 21.56 -5.20
CA GLN A 324 -17.93 21.07 -3.89
C GLN A 324 -18.41 19.63 -3.61
N LEU A 325 -19.54 19.23 -4.20
CA LEU A 325 -20.07 17.87 -4.07
C LEU A 325 -19.34 16.88 -4.98
N GLY A 326 -19.04 15.68 -4.44
CA GLY A 326 -18.39 14.62 -5.20
C GLY A 326 -19.32 13.87 -6.16
N GLN A 327 -18.75 13.29 -7.21
CA GLN A 327 -19.45 12.32 -8.05
C GLN A 327 -19.82 11.07 -7.27
N TYR A 328 -18.95 10.61 -6.37
CA TYR A 328 -19.10 9.40 -5.59
C TYR A 328 -20.10 9.57 -4.44
N TRP A 329 -21.05 8.61 -4.33
CA TRP A 329 -22.05 8.55 -3.25
C TRP A 329 -22.12 7.17 -2.59
N GLY A 330 -20.98 6.45 -2.54
CA GLY A 330 -20.88 5.16 -1.86
C GLY A 330 -20.56 5.28 -0.36
N ASN A 331 -20.20 4.14 0.25
CA ASN A 331 -20.03 4.04 1.70
C ASN A 331 -18.60 4.31 2.19
N GLN A 332 -17.62 4.42 1.27
CA GLN A 332 -16.24 4.71 1.65
C GLN A 332 -16.07 6.20 1.93
N PRO A 333 -15.12 6.61 2.78
CA PRO A 333 -14.83 8.03 3.01
C PRO A 333 -14.44 8.80 1.75
N GLY A 334 -13.86 8.09 0.78
CA GLY A 334 -13.47 8.58 -0.53
C GLY A 334 -12.89 7.46 -1.36
N THR A 335 -12.89 7.64 -2.69
CA THR A 335 -12.30 6.68 -3.63
C THR A 335 -11.73 7.37 -4.85
N SER A 336 -10.65 6.82 -5.42
CA SER A 336 -10.11 7.26 -6.70
C SER A 336 -10.81 6.62 -7.90
N GLY A 337 -11.78 5.74 -7.68
CA GLY A 337 -12.60 5.10 -8.72
C GLY A 337 -13.16 3.74 -8.31
N PRO A 338 -14.00 3.14 -9.15
CA PRO A 338 -14.67 1.87 -8.88
C PRO A 338 -13.77 0.68 -9.20
N VAL A 339 -14.09 -0.49 -8.60
CA VAL A 339 -13.57 -1.79 -9.04
C VAL A 339 -14.44 -2.29 -10.19
N TYR A 340 -13.93 -2.30 -11.42
CA TYR A 340 -14.64 -2.72 -12.62
C TYR A 340 -13.85 -3.75 -13.41
N VAL A 341 -14.46 -4.90 -13.69
CA VAL A 341 -13.79 -6.04 -14.33
C VAL A 341 -14.15 -6.23 -15.81
N GLY A 342 -14.97 -5.35 -16.36
CA GLY A 342 -15.46 -5.42 -17.73
C GLY A 342 -16.86 -6.05 -17.84
N ALA A 343 -17.77 -5.38 -18.57
CA ALA A 343 -19.17 -5.79 -18.68
C ALA A 343 -19.30 -7.20 -19.28
N PHE A 344 -18.71 -7.43 -20.45
CA PHE A 344 -18.75 -8.74 -21.12
C PHE A 344 -17.94 -9.81 -20.38
N VAL A 345 -16.87 -9.41 -19.65
CA VAL A 345 -16.06 -10.33 -18.84
C VAL A 345 -16.88 -10.93 -17.70
N LEU A 346 -17.71 -10.12 -17.02
CA LEU A 346 -18.58 -10.65 -15.96
C LEU A 346 -19.67 -11.58 -16.53
N MET A 347 -20.21 -11.30 -17.69
CA MET A 347 -21.11 -12.24 -18.38
C MET A 347 -20.41 -13.57 -18.68
N LEU A 348 -19.18 -13.53 -19.19
CA LEU A 348 -18.40 -14.75 -19.45
C LEU A 348 -18.03 -15.50 -18.18
N PHE A 349 -17.78 -14.82 -17.06
CA PHE A 349 -17.58 -15.43 -15.76
C PHE A 349 -18.81 -16.24 -15.33
N ILE A 350 -20.01 -15.64 -15.41
CA ILE A 350 -21.27 -16.31 -15.08
C ILE A 350 -21.47 -17.53 -16.01
N LEU A 351 -21.23 -17.37 -17.30
CA LEU A 351 -21.27 -18.46 -18.25
C LEU A 351 -20.28 -19.58 -17.86
N GLY A 352 -19.09 -19.21 -17.41
CA GLY A 352 -18.05 -20.16 -16.97
C GLY A 352 -18.50 -21.03 -15.80
N LEU A 353 -19.31 -20.52 -14.90
CA LEU A 353 -19.89 -21.31 -13.80
C LEU A 353 -20.76 -22.46 -14.30
N PHE A 354 -21.42 -22.29 -15.42
CA PHE A 354 -22.27 -23.34 -16.02
C PHE A 354 -21.46 -24.33 -16.86
N ILE A 355 -20.53 -23.87 -17.70
CA ILE A 355 -19.93 -24.68 -18.75
C ILE A 355 -18.57 -25.25 -18.43
N VAL A 356 -17.78 -24.64 -17.55
CA VAL A 356 -16.47 -25.14 -17.16
C VAL A 356 -16.63 -26.35 -16.23
N LYS A 357 -15.99 -27.48 -16.59
CA LYS A 357 -16.20 -28.77 -15.89
C LYS A 357 -15.18 -29.08 -14.79
N THR A 358 -14.08 -28.29 -14.72
CA THR A 358 -13.00 -28.55 -13.75
C THR A 358 -13.37 -28.06 -12.33
N PRO A 359 -12.85 -28.72 -11.26
CA PRO A 359 -13.04 -28.25 -9.88
C PRO A 359 -12.57 -26.80 -9.66
N MET A 360 -11.63 -26.33 -10.49
CA MET A 360 -11.08 -24.97 -10.43
C MET A 360 -12.18 -23.88 -10.46
N LYS A 361 -13.28 -24.07 -11.21
CA LYS A 361 -14.37 -23.08 -11.24
C LYS A 361 -14.97 -22.80 -9.85
N TRP A 362 -15.08 -23.83 -9.01
CA TRP A 362 -15.63 -23.69 -7.67
C TRP A 362 -14.65 -23.00 -6.73
N ALA A 363 -13.35 -23.26 -6.91
CA ALA A 363 -12.28 -22.57 -6.19
C ALA A 363 -12.28 -21.07 -6.51
N LEU A 364 -12.37 -20.73 -7.81
CA LEU A 364 -12.44 -19.33 -8.26
C LEU A 364 -13.73 -18.66 -7.77
N LEU A 365 -14.88 -19.34 -7.83
CA LEU A 365 -16.13 -18.80 -7.31
C LEU A 365 -16.07 -18.54 -5.80
N ALA A 366 -15.55 -19.52 -5.02
CA ALA A 366 -15.43 -19.39 -3.58
C ALA A 366 -14.52 -18.22 -3.19
N ALA A 367 -13.39 -18.06 -3.88
CA ALA A 367 -12.49 -16.93 -3.67
C ALA A 367 -13.16 -15.60 -4.03
N THR A 368 -13.91 -15.55 -5.14
CA THR A 368 -14.69 -14.35 -5.55
C THR A 368 -15.70 -13.98 -4.48
N ILE A 369 -16.53 -14.91 -4.04
CA ILE A 369 -17.56 -14.65 -3.03
C ILE A 369 -16.92 -14.20 -1.72
N LEU A 370 -15.87 -14.89 -1.25
CA LEU A 370 -15.17 -14.53 -0.03
C LEU A 370 -14.63 -13.08 -0.12
N SER A 371 -14.01 -12.72 -1.24
CA SER A 371 -13.46 -11.37 -1.41
C SER A 371 -14.55 -10.29 -1.41
N ILE A 372 -15.69 -10.54 -2.04
CA ILE A 372 -16.84 -9.62 -2.04
C ILE A 372 -17.37 -9.45 -0.61
N LEU A 373 -17.64 -10.54 0.09
CA LEU A 373 -18.18 -10.48 1.45
C LEU A 373 -17.23 -9.78 2.43
N LEU A 374 -15.92 -10.03 2.34
CA LEU A 374 -14.92 -9.38 3.19
C LEU A 374 -14.71 -7.91 2.81
N SER A 375 -14.90 -7.54 1.54
CA SER A 375 -14.80 -6.14 1.13
C SER A 375 -15.88 -5.27 1.75
N TRP A 376 -17.03 -5.83 2.09
CA TRP A 376 -18.13 -5.11 2.76
C TRP A 376 -17.76 -4.66 4.19
N GLY A 377 -16.77 -5.27 4.82
CA GLY A 377 -16.21 -4.83 6.11
C GLY A 377 -17.28 -4.49 7.15
N ARG A 378 -17.39 -3.20 7.52
CA ARG A 378 -18.39 -2.72 8.49
C ARG A 378 -19.86 -2.96 8.05
N ASN A 379 -20.09 -3.13 6.77
CA ASN A 379 -21.43 -3.42 6.25
C ASN A 379 -21.80 -4.92 6.38
N PHE A 380 -20.83 -5.77 6.80
CA PHE A 380 -21.06 -7.19 7.12
C PHE A 380 -20.13 -7.66 8.26
N MET A 381 -20.32 -7.06 9.45
CA MET A 381 -19.48 -7.30 10.61
C MET A 381 -19.38 -8.75 11.07
N PRO A 382 -20.43 -9.60 11.04
CA PRO A 382 -20.29 -10.98 11.54
C PRO A 382 -19.15 -11.76 10.91
N LEU A 383 -18.94 -11.63 9.58
CA LEU A 383 -17.83 -12.27 8.89
C LEU A 383 -16.52 -11.50 9.13
N THR A 384 -16.59 -10.19 9.14
CA THR A 384 -15.42 -9.31 9.33
C THR A 384 -14.82 -9.52 10.72
N ASP A 385 -15.62 -9.58 11.76
CA ASP A 385 -15.18 -9.86 13.14
C ASP A 385 -14.56 -11.25 13.26
N PHE A 386 -15.16 -12.27 12.63
CA PHE A 386 -14.56 -13.60 12.58
C PHE A 386 -13.15 -13.58 12.00
N PHE A 387 -12.94 -12.83 10.91
CA PHE A 387 -11.61 -12.70 10.31
C PHE A 387 -10.64 -11.89 11.16
N ILE A 388 -11.10 -10.80 11.77
CA ILE A 388 -10.29 -9.96 12.66
C ILE A 388 -9.81 -10.77 13.87
N ASP A 389 -10.69 -11.57 14.47
CA ASP A 389 -10.40 -12.24 15.74
C ASP A 389 -9.70 -13.59 15.57
N TYR A 390 -9.99 -14.34 14.51
CA TYR A 390 -9.56 -15.73 14.38
C TYR A 390 -8.63 -16.00 13.20
N VAL A 391 -8.63 -15.16 12.15
CA VAL A 391 -7.76 -15.41 11.00
C VAL A 391 -6.42 -14.69 11.19
N PRO A 392 -5.30 -15.44 11.24
CA PRO A 392 -3.99 -14.86 11.53
C PRO A 392 -3.65 -13.70 10.61
N MET A 393 -3.07 -12.64 11.17
CA MET A 393 -2.61 -11.42 10.49
C MET A 393 -3.70 -10.53 9.89
N TYR A 394 -4.97 -10.94 9.78
CA TYR A 394 -6.01 -10.13 9.15
C TYR A 394 -6.14 -8.74 9.82
N ALA A 395 -6.10 -8.70 11.14
CA ALA A 395 -6.14 -7.45 11.93
C ALA A 395 -4.91 -6.51 11.75
N LYS A 396 -3.89 -6.93 11.00
CA LYS A 396 -2.71 -6.09 10.67
C LYS A 396 -2.96 -5.17 9.47
N PHE A 397 -4.03 -5.39 8.73
CA PHE A 397 -4.31 -4.70 7.47
C PHE A 397 -5.53 -3.80 7.59
N ARG A 398 -5.50 -2.68 6.90
CA ARG A 398 -6.62 -1.74 6.77
C ARG A 398 -7.18 -1.75 5.35
N THR A 399 -8.26 -1.00 5.11
CA THR A 399 -8.85 -0.84 3.78
C THR A 399 -9.29 -2.18 3.22
N VAL A 400 -10.27 -2.78 3.92
CA VAL A 400 -10.80 -4.13 3.58
C VAL A 400 -11.33 -4.21 2.15
N ALA A 401 -11.78 -3.10 1.55
CA ALA A 401 -12.21 -3.03 0.16
C ALA A 401 -11.12 -3.50 -0.84
N SER A 402 -9.83 -3.34 -0.48
CA SER A 402 -8.70 -3.78 -1.33
C SER A 402 -8.67 -5.29 -1.59
N ILE A 403 -9.42 -6.11 -0.83
CA ILE A 403 -9.47 -7.56 -1.03
C ILE A 403 -10.18 -7.94 -2.35
N LEU A 404 -10.90 -6.99 -2.97
CA LEU A 404 -11.53 -7.19 -4.28
C LEU A 404 -10.53 -7.47 -5.41
N VAL A 405 -9.23 -7.26 -5.22
CA VAL A 405 -8.16 -7.73 -6.13
C VAL A 405 -8.25 -9.24 -6.39
N ILE A 406 -8.82 -10.00 -5.46
CA ILE A 406 -9.11 -11.44 -5.64
C ILE A 406 -10.21 -11.61 -6.71
N ALA A 407 -11.31 -10.87 -6.61
CA ALA A 407 -12.39 -10.91 -7.61
C ALA A 407 -11.89 -10.47 -8.98
N GLU A 408 -11.06 -9.42 -9.03
CA GLU A 408 -10.42 -8.96 -10.27
C GLU A 408 -9.48 -10.00 -10.91
N PHE A 409 -8.95 -10.93 -10.14
CA PHE A 409 -8.16 -12.03 -10.66
C PHE A 409 -9.03 -13.23 -11.08
N THR A 410 -9.97 -13.61 -10.22
CA THR A 410 -10.73 -14.85 -10.39
C THR A 410 -11.80 -14.73 -11.47
N ILE A 411 -12.43 -13.57 -11.60
CA ILE A 411 -13.46 -13.30 -12.62
C ILE A 411 -12.88 -13.39 -14.04
N PRO A 412 -11.82 -12.66 -14.40
CA PRO A 412 -11.19 -12.78 -15.72
C PRO A 412 -10.66 -14.19 -16.01
N LEU A 413 -10.05 -14.84 -15.02
CA LEU A 413 -9.53 -16.21 -15.21
C LEU A 413 -10.63 -17.20 -15.58
N LEU A 414 -11.76 -17.20 -14.86
CA LEU A 414 -12.88 -18.08 -15.20
C LEU A 414 -13.57 -17.67 -16.51
N ALA A 415 -13.66 -16.38 -16.82
CA ALA A 415 -14.18 -15.88 -18.09
C ALA A 415 -13.37 -16.42 -19.29
N VAL A 416 -12.03 -16.42 -19.19
CA VAL A 416 -11.16 -16.96 -20.25
C VAL A 416 -11.25 -18.50 -20.29
N MET A 417 -11.42 -19.17 -19.14
CA MET A 417 -11.70 -20.62 -19.12
C MET A 417 -13.01 -20.97 -19.81
N ALA A 418 -14.04 -20.12 -19.70
CA ALA A 418 -15.30 -20.29 -20.45
C ALA A 418 -15.05 -20.20 -21.95
N LEU A 419 -14.35 -19.18 -22.41
CA LEU A 419 -14.01 -19.03 -23.85
C LEU A 419 -13.16 -20.21 -24.36
N LYS A 420 -12.23 -20.69 -23.55
CA LYS A 420 -11.45 -21.88 -23.89
C LYS A 420 -12.37 -23.08 -24.14
N THR A 421 -13.29 -23.35 -23.21
CA THR A 421 -14.28 -24.44 -23.34
C THR A 421 -15.09 -24.30 -24.62
N LEU A 422 -15.60 -23.09 -24.93
CA LEU A 422 -16.39 -22.83 -26.12
C LEU A 422 -15.62 -23.02 -27.43
N ILE A 423 -14.31 -22.85 -27.44
CA ILE A 423 -13.47 -22.94 -28.63
C ILE A 423 -12.91 -24.37 -28.83
N GLU A 424 -12.51 -25.02 -27.75
CA GLU A 424 -11.88 -26.35 -27.80
C GLU A 424 -12.90 -27.50 -27.91
N GLU A 425 -14.10 -27.33 -27.33
CA GLU A 425 -15.19 -28.30 -27.46
C GLU A 425 -16.14 -27.89 -28.60
N LYS A 426 -16.04 -28.54 -29.78
CA LYS A 426 -16.74 -28.13 -31.03
C LYS A 426 -18.26 -27.86 -30.88
N GLU A 427 -18.95 -28.63 -30.05
CA GLU A 427 -20.39 -28.51 -29.85
C GLU A 427 -20.77 -27.79 -28.56
N ALA A 428 -19.78 -27.33 -27.77
CA ALA A 428 -20.03 -26.77 -26.44
C ALA A 428 -20.98 -25.57 -26.49
N LEU A 429 -20.79 -24.66 -27.44
CA LEU A 429 -21.64 -23.49 -27.55
C LEU A 429 -23.07 -23.86 -27.97
N LYS A 430 -23.23 -24.83 -28.89
CA LYS A 430 -24.55 -25.30 -29.34
C LYS A 430 -25.35 -25.92 -28.20
N GLN A 431 -24.68 -26.79 -27.43
CA GLN A 431 -25.31 -27.49 -26.32
C GLN A 431 -25.63 -26.55 -25.13
N ASN A 432 -24.91 -25.44 -25.00
CA ASN A 432 -24.97 -24.56 -23.85
C ASN A 432 -25.60 -23.17 -24.13
N MET A 433 -26.28 -22.98 -25.28
CA MET A 433 -26.91 -21.70 -25.61
C MET A 433 -27.85 -21.18 -24.54
N LYS A 434 -28.60 -22.06 -23.86
CA LYS A 434 -29.45 -21.68 -22.74
C LYS A 434 -28.70 -20.93 -21.65
N TYR A 435 -27.46 -21.34 -21.36
CA TYR A 435 -26.63 -20.68 -20.35
C TYR A 435 -26.07 -19.34 -20.82
N VAL A 436 -25.86 -19.19 -22.14
CA VAL A 436 -25.54 -17.89 -22.74
C VAL A 436 -26.70 -16.92 -22.52
N TYR A 437 -27.95 -17.33 -22.78
CA TYR A 437 -29.14 -16.50 -22.54
C TYR A 437 -29.33 -16.19 -21.05
N ILE A 438 -29.12 -17.17 -20.16
CA ILE A 438 -29.20 -16.95 -18.72
C ILE A 438 -28.15 -15.93 -18.29
N SER A 439 -26.89 -16.08 -18.71
CA SER A 439 -25.81 -15.15 -18.37
C SER A 439 -26.06 -13.76 -18.92
N PHE A 440 -26.61 -13.66 -20.15
CA PHE A 440 -27.06 -12.41 -20.75
C PHE A 440 -28.16 -11.74 -19.91
N GLY A 441 -29.17 -12.49 -19.50
CA GLY A 441 -30.27 -11.98 -18.66
C GLY A 441 -29.79 -11.50 -17.29
N LEU A 442 -28.86 -12.24 -16.67
CA LEU A 442 -28.29 -11.89 -15.36
C LEU A 442 -27.32 -10.68 -15.40
N THR A 443 -26.89 -10.26 -16.58
CA THR A 443 -25.97 -9.13 -16.74
C THR A 443 -26.61 -7.99 -17.55
N ALA A 444 -26.80 -8.14 -18.86
CA ALA A 444 -27.41 -7.12 -19.69
C ALA A 444 -28.88 -6.85 -19.32
N GLY A 445 -29.64 -7.91 -18.98
CA GLY A 445 -31.03 -7.78 -18.54
C GLY A 445 -31.15 -6.98 -17.25
N VAL A 446 -30.29 -7.29 -16.24
CA VAL A 446 -30.25 -6.54 -14.99
C VAL A 446 -29.82 -5.09 -15.22
N ALA A 447 -28.76 -4.87 -16.01
CA ALA A 447 -28.31 -3.53 -16.34
C ALA A 447 -29.38 -2.70 -17.06
N LEU A 448 -30.17 -3.33 -17.95
CA LEU A 448 -31.28 -2.66 -18.64
C LEU A 448 -32.40 -2.27 -17.67
N LEU A 449 -32.76 -3.14 -16.73
CA LEU A 449 -33.73 -2.82 -15.68
C LEU A 449 -33.27 -1.64 -14.84
N PHE A 450 -31.99 -1.62 -14.46
CA PHE A 450 -31.41 -0.51 -13.71
C PHE A 450 -31.36 0.80 -14.52
N ALA A 451 -31.17 0.71 -15.84
CA ALA A 451 -31.16 1.88 -16.71
C ALA A 451 -32.54 2.53 -16.83
N ILE A 452 -33.60 1.71 -16.91
CA ILE A 452 -34.97 2.17 -17.14
C ILE A 452 -35.61 2.71 -15.86
N ALA A 453 -35.32 2.10 -14.72
CA ALA A 453 -35.95 2.42 -13.44
C ALA A 453 -34.94 2.42 -12.28
N PRO A 454 -33.92 3.32 -12.29
CA PRO A 454 -32.86 3.31 -11.29
C PRO A 454 -33.41 3.47 -9.86
N SER A 455 -34.35 4.39 -9.64
CA SER A 455 -34.91 4.66 -8.30
C SER A 455 -35.76 3.50 -7.73
N LEU A 456 -36.16 2.55 -8.56
CA LEU A 456 -36.88 1.35 -8.09
C LEU A 456 -35.93 0.37 -7.39
N PHE A 457 -34.67 0.34 -7.79
CA PHE A 457 -33.65 -0.61 -7.30
C PHE A 457 -32.69 0.03 -6.31
N PHE A 458 -32.51 1.35 -6.35
CA PHE A 458 -31.60 2.09 -5.48
C PHE A 458 -32.39 3.19 -4.74
N SER A 459 -32.53 3.01 -3.45
CA SER A 459 -33.31 3.89 -2.57
C SER A 459 -32.72 5.29 -2.40
N SER A 460 -31.42 5.48 -2.65
CA SER A 460 -30.75 6.77 -2.54
C SER A 460 -29.57 6.90 -3.49
N PHE A 461 -29.45 8.08 -4.09
CA PHE A 461 -28.30 8.57 -4.84
C PHE A 461 -27.50 9.62 -4.07
N ILE A 462 -27.72 9.74 -2.77
CA ILE A 462 -27.03 10.63 -1.83
C ILE A 462 -26.53 9.78 -0.67
N SER A 463 -25.27 9.95 -0.28
CA SER A 463 -24.71 9.21 0.84
C SER A 463 -25.15 9.79 2.20
N ASP A 464 -25.10 8.97 3.26
CA ASP A 464 -25.42 9.41 4.63
C ASP A 464 -24.50 10.55 5.09
N ALA A 465 -23.23 10.53 4.69
CA ALA A 465 -22.27 11.57 5.01
C ALA A 465 -22.64 12.91 4.33
N GLU A 466 -23.04 12.86 3.06
CA GLU A 466 -23.51 14.05 2.35
C GLU A 466 -24.81 14.60 2.94
N MET A 467 -25.73 13.71 3.32
CA MET A 467 -26.97 14.11 4.00
C MET A 467 -26.68 14.87 5.29
N GLN A 468 -25.66 14.44 6.04
CA GLN A 468 -25.26 15.16 7.26
C GLN A 468 -24.60 16.51 6.94
N ALA A 469 -23.77 16.58 5.92
CA ALA A 469 -23.12 17.82 5.49
C ALA A 469 -24.14 18.86 4.97
N LEU A 470 -25.18 18.40 4.27
CA LEU A 470 -26.22 19.25 3.72
C LEU A 470 -27.29 19.73 4.74
N LYS A 471 -27.29 19.20 5.97
CA LYS A 471 -28.29 19.57 7.01
C LYS A 471 -28.33 21.06 7.36
N ASN A 472 -27.25 21.77 7.16
CA ASN A 472 -27.16 23.21 7.46
C ASN A 472 -27.72 24.10 6.36
N ILE A 473 -28.13 23.53 5.21
CA ILE A 473 -28.75 24.27 4.12
C ILE A 473 -30.22 24.53 4.49
N PRO A 474 -30.74 25.76 4.31
CA PRO A 474 -32.15 26.07 4.54
C PRO A 474 -33.09 25.13 3.80
N ALA A 475 -34.18 24.70 4.44
CA ALA A 475 -35.10 23.68 3.88
C ALA A 475 -35.66 24.03 2.53
N GLU A 476 -35.86 25.33 2.22
CA GLU A 476 -36.34 25.82 0.96
C GLU A 476 -35.39 25.54 -0.24
N TYR A 477 -34.05 25.45 0.02
CA TYR A 477 -33.03 25.11 -0.98
C TYR A 477 -32.64 23.62 -0.93
N LEU A 478 -32.76 23.01 0.23
CA LEU A 478 -32.31 21.62 0.43
C LEU A 478 -33.13 20.64 -0.42
N SER A 479 -34.47 20.75 -0.42
CA SER A 479 -35.32 19.79 -1.15
C SER A 479 -35.12 19.87 -2.67
N PRO A 480 -35.11 21.06 -3.32
CA PRO A 480 -34.77 21.17 -4.74
C PRO A 480 -33.37 20.69 -5.08
N LEU A 481 -32.37 21.04 -4.27
CA LEU A 481 -31.00 20.58 -4.46
C LEU A 481 -30.89 19.05 -4.44
N MET A 482 -31.48 18.39 -3.43
CA MET A 482 -31.46 16.93 -3.31
C MET A 482 -32.16 16.25 -4.49
N ALA A 483 -33.28 16.80 -4.93
CA ALA A 483 -34.01 16.28 -6.09
C ALA A 483 -33.15 16.39 -7.36
N ASN A 484 -32.51 17.53 -7.59
CA ASN A 484 -31.67 17.73 -8.75
C ASN A 484 -30.39 16.88 -8.68
N LEU A 485 -29.73 16.79 -7.51
CA LEU A 485 -28.59 15.94 -7.29
C LEU A 485 -28.91 14.46 -7.61
N THR A 486 -30.08 13.99 -7.20
CA THR A 486 -30.57 12.66 -7.54
C THR A 486 -30.70 12.48 -9.04
N GLN A 487 -31.36 13.42 -9.76
CA GLN A 487 -31.51 13.37 -11.22
C GLN A 487 -30.15 13.35 -11.95
N MET A 488 -29.21 14.15 -11.51
CA MET A 488 -27.85 14.18 -12.07
C MET A 488 -27.15 12.83 -11.94
N ARG A 489 -27.21 12.22 -10.76
CA ARG A 489 -26.55 10.93 -10.48
C ARG A 489 -27.27 9.75 -11.12
N GLU A 490 -28.60 9.79 -11.19
CA GLU A 490 -29.39 8.83 -11.97
C GLU A 490 -29.01 8.87 -13.45
N ALA A 491 -28.79 10.06 -14.02
CA ALA A 491 -28.36 10.19 -15.41
C ALA A 491 -26.98 9.56 -15.64
N MET A 492 -26.02 9.78 -14.72
CA MET A 492 -24.71 9.13 -14.78
C MET A 492 -24.81 7.60 -14.71
N PHE A 493 -25.60 7.11 -13.78
CA PHE A 493 -25.79 5.67 -13.56
C PHE A 493 -26.45 5.01 -14.77
N SER A 494 -27.56 5.57 -15.24
CA SER A 494 -28.33 5.05 -16.41
C SER A 494 -27.50 5.05 -17.68
N ALA A 495 -26.67 6.07 -17.91
CA ALA A 495 -25.74 6.12 -19.05
C ALA A 495 -24.75 4.94 -19.05
N ASP A 496 -24.15 4.63 -17.90
CA ASP A 496 -23.28 3.48 -17.79
C ASP A 496 -24.01 2.13 -17.84
N CYS A 497 -25.25 2.07 -17.38
CA CYS A 497 -26.08 0.88 -17.56
C CYS A 497 -26.32 0.62 -19.06
N TYR A 498 -26.72 1.62 -19.86
CA TYR A 498 -26.90 1.48 -21.31
C TYR A 498 -25.58 1.09 -22.00
N ARG A 499 -24.45 1.68 -21.62
CA ARG A 499 -23.13 1.29 -22.11
C ARG A 499 -22.85 -0.19 -21.83
N THR A 500 -23.11 -0.63 -20.62
CA THR A 500 -22.95 -2.04 -20.18
C THR A 500 -23.78 -2.98 -21.04
N VAL A 501 -25.08 -2.65 -21.26
CA VAL A 501 -25.96 -3.43 -22.13
C VAL A 501 -25.40 -3.51 -23.55
N PHE A 502 -24.95 -2.38 -24.10
CA PHE A 502 -24.41 -2.31 -25.47
C PHE A 502 -23.17 -3.23 -25.65
N ILE A 503 -22.23 -3.17 -24.73
CA ILE A 503 -21.03 -4.01 -24.75
C ILE A 503 -21.37 -5.51 -24.67
N ILE A 504 -22.30 -5.87 -23.79
CA ILE A 504 -22.70 -7.27 -23.62
C ILE A 504 -23.48 -7.77 -24.86
N VAL A 505 -24.32 -6.94 -25.46
CA VAL A 505 -25.04 -7.28 -26.71
C VAL A 505 -24.06 -7.56 -27.84
N ILE A 506 -23.04 -6.72 -28.04
CA ILE A 506 -22.02 -6.94 -29.07
C ILE A 506 -21.25 -8.25 -28.79
N GLY A 507 -20.77 -8.43 -27.54
CA GLY A 507 -20.04 -9.65 -27.17
C GLY A 507 -20.87 -10.92 -27.37
N THR A 508 -22.16 -10.86 -27.00
CA THR A 508 -23.09 -11.99 -27.21
C THR A 508 -23.35 -12.24 -28.69
N ALA A 509 -23.49 -11.20 -29.50
CA ALA A 509 -23.66 -11.32 -30.94
C ALA A 509 -22.44 -12.02 -31.59
N LEU A 510 -21.21 -11.74 -31.13
CA LEU A 510 -20.00 -12.44 -31.58
C LEU A 510 -20.05 -13.93 -31.26
N LEU A 511 -20.52 -14.31 -30.07
CA LEU A 511 -20.72 -15.73 -29.72
C LEU A 511 -21.79 -16.38 -30.62
N VAL A 512 -22.87 -15.69 -30.91
CA VAL A 512 -23.94 -16.17 -31.81
C VAL A 512 -23.42 -16.34 -33.23
N LEU A 513 -22.67 -15.38 -33.77
CA LEU A 513 -22.05 -15.49 -35.09
C LEU A 513 -21.08 -16.66 -35.18
N TYR A 514 -20.28 -16.86 -34.13
CA TYR A 514 -19.41 -18.04 -34.04
C TYR A 514 -20.20 -19.33 -34.03
N ARG A 515 -21.31 -19.36 -33.27
CA ARG A 515 -22.23 -20.53 -33.19
C ARG A 515 -22.77 -20.95 -34.57
N TYR A 516 -23.09 -20.00 -35.44
CA TYR A 516 -23.60 -20.24 -36.78
C TYR A 516 -22.49 -20.36 -37.84
N ASN A 517 -21.22 -20.52 -37.44
CA ASN A 517 -20.06 -20.63 -38.32
C ASN A 517 -19.86 -19.40 -39.27
N LYS A 518 -20.44 -18.27 -38.92
CA LYS A 518 -20.23 -17.02 -39.66
C LYS A 518 -18.92 -16.30 -39.27
N LEU A 519 -18.33 -16.72 -38.16
CA LEU A 519 -17.09 -16.14 -37.63
C LEU A 519 -16.12 -17.27 -37.21
N LYS A 520 -14.85 -17.17 -37.60
CA LYS A 520 -13.81 -18.11 -37.17
C LYS A 520 -13.40 -17.82 -35.72
N ALA A 521 -13.02 -18.86 -34.97
CA ALA A 521 -12.63 -18.75 -33.56
C ALA A 521 -11.54 -17.69 -33.29
N ASN A 522 -10.47 -17.66 -34.07
CA ASN A 522 -9.38 -16.73 -33.88
C ASN A 522 -9.82 -15.26 -34.15
N VAL A 523 -10.68 -15.06 -35.15
CA VAL A 523 -11.24 -13.71 -35.44
C VAL A 523 -12.16 -13.28 -34.32
N MET A 524 -13.02 -14.17 -33.81
CA MET A 524 -13.86 -13.90 -32.65
C MET A 524 -13.03 -13.46 -31.42
N VAL A 525 -11.96 -14.19 -31.11
CA VAL A 525 -11.07 -13.89 -29.99
C VAL A 525 -10.45 -12.51 -30.12
N VAL A 526 -9.98 -12.16 -31.33
CA VAL A 526 -9.38 -10.83 -31.58
C VAL A 526 -10.42 -9.73 -31.42
N ILE A 527 -11.64 -9.91 -31.96
CA ILE A 527 -12.69 -8.90 -31.84
C ILE A 527 -13.16 -8.75 -30.37
N ILE A 528 -13.29 -9.87 -29.63
CA ILE A 528 -13.62 -9.80 -28.20
C ILE A 528 -12.50 -9.10 -27.43
N ALA A 529 -11.23 -9.36 -27.76
CA ALA A 529 -10.09 -8.66 -27.14
C ALA A 529 -10.17 -7.15 -27.37
N ALA A 530 -10.45 -6.74 -28.61
CA ALA A 530 -10.62 -5.34 -28.96
C ALA A 530 -11.86 -4.72 -28.24
N LEU A 531 -12.98 -5.42 -28.20
CA LEU A 531 -14.20 -4.97 -27.50
C LEU A 531 -13.93 -4.72 -26.02
N CYS A 532 -13.31 -5.68 -25.34
CA CYS A 532 -12.99 -5.57 -23.91
C CYS A 532 -11.91 -4.50 -23.66
N LEU A 533 -10.92 -4.39 -24.55
CA LEU A 533 -9.90 -3.35 -24.42
C LEU A 533 -10.53 -1.96 -24.52
N VAL A 534 -11.40 -1.72 -25.52
CA VAL A 534 -12.07 -0.43 -25.69
C VAL A 534 -12.98 -0.12 -24.51
N ASP A 535 -13.79 -1.09 -24.07
CA ASP A 535 -14.65 -0.96 -22.91
C ASP A 535 -13.90 -0.49 -21.68
N MET A 536 -12.84 -1.23 -21.30
CA MET A 536 -12.09 -1.00 -20.08
C MET A 536 -11.17 0.23 -20.21
N TRP A 537 -10.61 0.47 -21.38
CA TRP A 537 -9.81 1.67 -21.68
C TRP A 537 -10.61 2.96 -21.46
N MET A 538 -11.82 3.02 -22.00
CA MET A 538 -12.69 4.18 -21.82
C MET A 538 -13.05 4.43 -20.36
N VAL A 539 -13.23 3.37 -19.57
CA VAL A 539 -13.47 3.50 -18.13
C VAL A 539 -12.21 3.98 -17.42
N ASN A 540 -11.05 3.39 -17.73
CA ASN A 540 -9.78 3.71 -17.06
C ASN A 540 -9.34 5.16 -17.33
N LYS A 541 -9.57 5.68 -18.55
CA LYS A 541 -9.27 7.09 -18.89
C LYS A 541 -10.11 8.11 -18.11
N ARG A 542 -11.16 7.70 -17.41
CA ARG A 542 -11.88 8.57 -16.46
C ARG A 542 -11.04 8.83 -15.19
N TYR A 543 -10.15 7.90 -14.82
CA TYR A 543 -9.43 7.88 -13.53
C TYR A 543 -7.93 8.06 -13.67
N LEU A 544 -7.34 7.63 -14.78
CA LEU A 544 -5.95 7.86 -15.13
C LEU A 544 -5.87 8.41 -16.54
N ASN A 545 -5.76 9.72 -16.66
CA ASN A 545 -5.78 10.45 -17.91
C ASN A 545 -4.63 11.44 -18.02
N ASP A 546 -4.51 12.09 -19.17
CA ASP A 546 -3.38 12.94 -19.53
C ASP A 546 -3.27 14.24 -18.69
N ALA A 547 -4.39 14.68 -18.07
CA ALA A 547 -4.40 15.86 -17.18
C ALA A 547 -3.65 15.63 -15.86
N MET A 548 -3.40 14.37 -15.47
CA MET A 548 -2.64 14.01 -14.27
C MET A 548 -1.13 14.06 -14.48
N PHE A 549 -0.68 14.28 -15.73
CA PHE A 549 0.73 14.31 -16.06
C PHE A 549 1.24 15.74 -16.08
N VAL A 550 2.34 15.97 -15.40
CA VAL A 550 3.04 17.25 -15.28
C VAL A 550 4.40 17.19 -15.96
N GLU A 551 5.01 18.35 -16.20
CA GLU A 551 6.39 18.39 -16.66
C GLU A 551 7.32 17.73 -15.65
N ARG A 552 8.36 17.08 -16.15
CA ARG A 552 9.35 16.40 -15.32
C ARG A 552 10.00 17.33 -14.28
N SER A 553 10.19 18.59 -14.64
CA SER A 553 10.70 19.64 -13.74
C SER A 553 9.93 19.75 -12.44
N VAL A 554 8.61 19.56 -12.46
CA VAL A 554 7.77 19.62 -11.24
C VAL A 554 8.14 18.53 -10.23
N ARG A 555 8.57 17.34 -10.72
CA ARG A 555 9.04 16.27 -9.84
C ARG A 555 10.52 16.39 -9.51
N ASP A 556 11.35 16.67 -10.53
CA ASP A 556 12.81 16.56 -10.42
C ASP A 556 13.42 17.81 -9.78
N ASN A 557 12.70 18.93 -9.77
CA ASN A 557 13.09 20.09 -8.98
C ASN A 557 13.02 19.76 -7.49
N GLU A 558 14.08 20.12 -6.80
CA GLU A 558 14.05 20.11 -5.33
C GLU A 558 12.93 21.02 -4.83
N PRO A 559 12.26 20.68 -3.72
CA PRO A 559 11.31 21.61 -3.11
C PRO A 559 11.95 22.99 -2.94
N GLU A 560 11.23 24.04 -3.31
CA GLU A 560 11.75 25.38 -3.13
C GLU A 560 11.89 25.70 -1.65
N MET A 561 13.14 26.02 -1.26
CA MET A 561 13.44 26.39 0.12
C MET A 561 12.81 27.76 0.43
N SER A 562 11.87 27.79 1.35
CA SER A 562 11.23 29.02 1.80
C SER A 562 12.24 29.95 2.50
N ASN A 563 11.88 31.23 2.66
CA ASN A 563 12.69 32.14 3.46
C ASN A 563 12.79 31.69 4.92
N THR A 564 11.73 31.06 5.44
CA THR A 564 11.70 30.47 6.78
C THR A 564 12.73 29.36 6.93
N ASP A 565 12.80 28.44 5.97
CA ASP A 565 13.79 27.35 5.96
C ASP A 565 15.21 27.90 5.90
N LYS A 566 15.45 28.90 5.05
CA LYS A 566 16.77 29.55 4.93
C LYS A 566 17.23 30.16 6.24
N ILE A 567 16.31 30.75 7.01
CA ILE A 567 16.64 31.34 8.32
C ILE A 567 16.95 30.22 9.32
N ILE A 568 16.14 29.17 9.39
CA ILE A 568 16.35 28.04 10.31
C ILE A 568 17.69 27.34 10.02
N LEU A 569 18.02 27.14 8.75
CA LEU A 569 19.26 26.46 8.33
C LEU A 569 20.54 27.27 8.53
N GLN A 570 20.44 28.55 8.95
CA GLN A 570 21.59 29.32 9.43
C GLN A 570 22.09 28.81 10.78
N ASP A 571 21.23 28.16 11.56
CA ASP A 571 21.63 27.50 12.80
C ASP A 571 22.47 26.25 12.49
N LYS A 572 23.73 26.28 12.93
CA LYS A 572 24.71 25.20 12.72
C LYS A 572 24.80 24.21 13.88
N SER A 573 23.82 24.23 14.79
CA SER A 573 23.71 23.19 15.83
C SER A 573 23.60 21.81 15.17
N LEU A 574 24.27 20.83 15.73
CA LEU A 574 24.37 19.48 15.14
C LEU A 574 23.01 18.78 15.04
N ASP A 575 22.15 19.00 16.04
CA ASP A 575 20.84 18.36 16.08
C ASP A 575 19.82 19.20 16.82
N TYR A 576 18.68 19.42 16.18
CA TYR A 576 17.46 20.03 16.72
C TYR A 576 16.28 19.67 15.86
N ARG A 577 15.06 19.86 16.38
CA ARG A 577 13.84 19.57 15.65
C ARG A 577 13.01 20.82 15.37
N VAL A 578 12.21 20.72 14.32
CA VAL A 578 11.32 21.76 13.84
C VAL A 578 9.88 21.26 13.91
N LEU A 579 8.98 22.10 14.40
CA LEU A 579 7.54 21.85 14.37
C LEU A 579 6.87 22.85 13.43
N ASN A 580 6.33 22.38 12.34
CA ASN A 580 5.59 23.19 11.39
C ASN A 580 4.10 23.27 11.79
N LEU A 581 3.69 24.44 12.29
CA LEU A 581 2.32 24.76 12.66
C LEU A 581 1.54 25.42 11.51
N ALA A 582 2.22 25.74 10.40
CA ALA A 582 1.60 26.32 9.22
C ALA A 582 1.05 25.26 8.23
N SER A 583 1.40 24.00 8.43
CA SER A 583 0.99 22.88 7.60
C SER A 583 0.11 21.88 8.37
N ASN A 584 -0.39 20.85 7.67
CA ASN A 584 -0.98 19.70 8.33
C ASN A 584 0.14 18.79 8.86
N THR A 585 0.71 19.15 10.00
CA THR A 585 1.95 18.62 10.60
C THR A 585 2.10 17.10 10.52
N PHE A 586 1.01 16.33 10.67
CA PHE A 586 1.05 14.86 10.68
C PHE A 586 0.57 14.21 9.37
N ASN A 587 0.42 15.02 8.32
CA ASN A 587 -0.03 14.56 7.00
C ASN A 587 0.79 15.19 5.84
N GLU A 588 2.04 15.61 6.11
CA GLU A 588 2.96 16.16 5.12
C GLU A 588 4.40 15.72 5.42
N ASN A 589 5.30 15.80 4.43
CA ASN A 589 6.72 15.49 4.57
C ASN A 589 7.61 16.57 3.92
N GLU A 590 7.09 17.72 3.58
CA GLU A 590 7.88 18.85 3.04
C GLU A 590 8.82 19.39 4.10
N THR A 591 8.33 19.53 5.34
CA THR A 591 9.17 19.92 6.49
C THR A 591 10.32 18.91 6.69
N SER A 592 10.06 17.63 6.52
CA SER A 592 11.05 16.54 6.66
C SER A 592 12.15 16.57 5.59
N TYR A 593 11.93 17.29 4.47
CA TYR A 593 12.94 17.44 3.43
C TYR A 593 14.09 18.33 3.88
N PHE A 594 13.80 19.43 4.57
CA PHE A 594 14.79 20.41 5.00
C PHE A 594 15.21 20.27 6.47
N HIS A 595 14.33 19.70 7.32
CA HIS A 595 14.48 19.71 8.76
C HIS A 595 14.16 18.35 9.37
N LYS A 596 14.72 18.12 10.56
CA LYS A 596 14.27 17.02 11.43
C LYS A 596 12.94 17.41 12.04
N SER A 597 11.85 16.78 11.63
CA SER A 597 10.48 17.17 11.97
C SER A 597 9.91 16.41 13.16
N ILE A 598 9.15 17.11 13.99
CA ILE A 598 8.24 16.52 14.99
C ILE A 598 7.09 15.80 14.27
N GLY A 599 6.66 16.34 13.12
CA GLY A 599 5.60 15.84 12.29
C GLY A 599 6.05 14.81 11.24
N GLY A 600 5.21 14.62 10.23
CA GLY A 600 5.45 13.75 9.10
C GLY A 600 4.22 12.95 8.69
N TYR A 601 4.30 12.30 7.53
CA TYR A 601 3.26 11.42 7.01
C TYR A 601 3.82 10.02 6.74
N HIS A 602 3.38 9.06 7.55
CA HIS A 602 3.69 7.64 7.33
C HIS A 602 2.64 6.73 8.00
N PRO A 603 2.08 5.74 7.28
CA PRO A 603 0.99 4.88 7.80
C PRO A 603 1.45 3.85 8.84
N ALA A 604 2.75 3.65 9.00
CA ALA A 604 3.34 2.72 9.94
C ALA A 604 4.34 3.41 10.90
N LYS A 605 4.02 4.64 11.36
CA LYS A 605 4.81 5.31 12.38
C LYS A 605 4.82 4.51 13.70
N LEU A 606 5.76 4.81 14.59
CA LEU A 606 5.86 4.14 15.89
C LEU A 606 4.57 4.38 16.72
N ARG A 607 4.02 3.31 17.30
CA ARG A 607 2.77 3.38 18.04
C ARG A 607 2.86 4.29 19.26
N ARG A 608 3.90 4.15 20.07
CA ARG A 608 4.10 5.00 21.25
C ARG A 608 4.23 6.49 20.88
N TYR A 609 4.81 6.79 19.71
CA TYR A 609 4.85 8.17 19.23
C TYR A 609 3.46 8.69 18.82
N GLN A 610 2.63 7.85 18.17
CA GLN A 610 1.24 8.21 17.87
C GLN A 610 0.43 8.45 19.15
N GLU A 611 0.62 7.62 20.17
CA GLU A 611 -0.02 7.79 21.47
C GLU A 611 0.43 9.09 22.16
N MET A 612 1.70 9.47 22.04
CA MET A 612 2.18 10.80 22.48
C MET A 612 1.56 11.94 21.66
N ILE A 613 1.39 11.76 20.34
CA ILE A 613 0.67 12.75 19.51
C ILE A 613 -0.73 12.99 20.07
N GLU A 614 -1.48 11.91 20.31
CA GLU A 614 -2.88 11.98 20.73
C GLU A 614 -3.04 12.57 22.14
N HIS A 615 -2.16 12.19 23.09
CA HIS A 615 -2.29 12.60 24.49
C HIS A 615 -1.68 13.97 24.79
N TYR A 616 -0.60 14.33 24.11
CA TYR A 616 0.20 15.52 24.48
C TYR A 616 0.60 16.40 23.32
N ILE A 617 1.21 15.86 22.24
CA ILE A 617 1.82 16.73 21.23
C ILE A 617 0.75 17.57 20.51
N ALA A 618 -0.36 16.97 20.06
CA ALA A 618 -1.43 17.70 19.38
C ALA A 618 -2.13 18.73 20.31
N PRO A 619 -2.46 18.40 21.56
CA PRO A 619 -2.93 19.39 22.54
C PRO A 619 -1.92 20.54 22.81
N GLU A 620 -0.61 20.23 22.94
CA GLU A 620 0.42 21.25 23.11
C GLU A 620 0.55 22.15 21.88
N MET A 621 0.47 21.59 20.67
CA MET A 621 0.46 22.37 19.42
C MET A 621 -0.64 23.42 19.40
N GLN A 622 -1.87 23.03 19.78
CA GLN A 622 -3.00 23.97 19.85
C GLN A 622 -2.77 25.08 20.88
N LYS A 623 -2.31 24.71 22.09
CA LYS A 623 -2.00 25.67 23.15
C LYS A 623 -0.86 26.61 22.74
N THR A 624 0.18 26.08 22.10
CA THR A 624 1.33 26.84 21.61
C THR A 624 0.89 27.86 20.59
N MET A 625 0.12 27.44 19.57
CA MET A 625 -0.41 28.36 18.56
C MET A 625 -1.23 29.48 19.19
N GLN A 626 -2.15 29.14 20.10
CA GLN A 626 -2.99 30.13 20.79
C GLN A 626 -2.17 31.11 21.65
N ALA A 627 -1.18 30.60 22.38
CA ALA A 627 -0.32 31.42 23.22
C ALA A 627 0.53 32.37 22.40
N ILE A 628 1.15 31.89 21.31
CA ILE A 628 1.97 32.73 20.44
C ILE A 628 1.12 33.80 19.74
N MET A 629 -0.06 33.45 19.26
CA MET A 629 -0.99 34.41 18.63
C MET A 629 -1.46 35.47 19.64
N THR A 630 -1.80 35.07 20.85
CA THR A 630 -2.21 36.01 21.93
C THR A 630 -1.08 36.95 22.32
N ALA A 631 0.15 36.44 22.29
CA ALA A 631 1.36 37.26 22.58
C ALA A 631 1.79 38.16 21.41
N GLY A 632 1.08 38.09 20.27
CA GLY A 632 1.46 38.81 19.04
C GLY A 632 2.82 38.40 18.47
N GLY A 633 3.20 37.14 18.67
CA GLY A 633 4.48 36.57 18.23
C GLY A 633 5.66 36.83 19.18
N ASP A 634 5.44 37.55 20.28
CA ASP A 634 6.47 37.85 21.28
C ASP A 634 6.66 36.66 22.24
N MET A 635 7.68 35.85 22.00
CA MET A 635 7.99 34.67 22.81
C MET A 635 8.42 34.99 24.25
N SER A 636 8.80 36.22 24.57
CA SER A 636 9.09 36.61 25.95
C SER A 636 7.86 36.62 26.86
N LYS A 637 6.67 36.69 26.26
CA LYS A 637 5.38 36.64 26.94
C LYS A 637 4.76 35.27 27.03
N VAL A 638 5.42 34.26 26.45
CA VAL A 638 4.95 32.85 26.37
C VAL A 638 5.73 32.00 27.37
N ASP A 639 5.10 31.49 28.40
CA ASP A 639 5.72 30.52 29.32
C ASP A 639 5.74 29.12 28.71
N GLY A 640 6.74 28.85 27.88
CA GLY A 640 6.90 27.57 27.22
C GLY A 640 7.24 26.40 28.14
N ARG A 641 7.59 26.65 29.42
CA ARG A 641 7.84 25.58 30.38
C ARG A 641 6.55 24.90 30.80
N SER A 642 5.48 25.67 30.96
CA SER A 642 4.17 25.15 31.34
C SER A 642 3.28 24.79 30.14
N ILE A 643 3.43 25.47 29.01
CA ILE A 643 2.53 25.33 27.86
C ILE A 643 2.88 24.09 27.00
N TYR A 644 4.19 23.83 26.76
CA TYR A 644 4.63 22.77 25.85
C TYR A 644 5.87 22.01 26.34
N PRO A 645 5.83 21.41 27.54
CA PRO A 645 6.96 20.67 28.13
C PRO A 645 7.35 19.43 27.29
N ILE A 646 6.40 18.79 26.60
CA ILE A 646 6.68 17.65 25.73
C ILE A 646 7.46 18.07 24.49
N LEU A 647 7.10 19.19 23.87
CA LEU A 647 7.86 19.74 22.74
C LEU A 647 9.27 20.15 23.17
N ASN A 648 9.44 20.64 24.42
CA ASN A 648 10.77 20.97 24.96
C ASN A 648 11.64 19.73 25.13
N MET A 649 11.09 18.62 25.66
CA MET A 649 11.85 17.36 25.82
C MET A 649 12.20 16.70 24.49
N LEU A 650 11.42 16.99 23.40
CA LEU A 650 11.70 16.53 22.05
C LEU A 650 12.72 17.43 21.31
N ASN A 651 13.36 18.39 22.00
CA ASN A 651 14.31 19.34 21.42
C ASN A 651 13.73 20.13 20.24
N THR A 652 12.44 20.55 20.34
CA THR A 652 11.78 21.38 19.33
C THR A 652 12.31 22.79 19.41
N LYS A 653 13.34 23.11 18.62
CA LYS A 653 14.04 24.39 18.71
C LYS A 653 13.35 25.50 17.93
N TYR A 654 12.64 25.15 16.84
CA TYR A 654 11.93 26.10 16.00
C TYR A 654 10.48 25.70 15.78
N PHE A 655 9.60 26.71 15.83
CA PHE A 655 8.24 26.64 15.34
C PHE A 655 8.14 27.39 14.01
N ILE A 656 7.47 26.82 13.02
CA ILE A 656 7.10 27.52 11.78
C ILE A 656 5.64 27.93 11.92
N LEU A 657 5.38 29.23 11.92
CA LEU A 657 4.05 29.81 12.09
C LEU A 657 3.48 30.29 10.75
N PRO A 658 2.16 30.16 10.55
CA PRO A 658 1.51 30.79 9.39
C PRO A 658 1.43 32.30 9.55
N LEU A 659 1.65 33.01 8.45
CA LEU A 659 1.42 34.45 8.29
C LEU A 659 0.35 34.70 7.23
N GLN A 660 -0.07 35.96 7.05
CA GLN A 660 -0.99 36.32 5.98
C GLN A 660 -0.36 36.08 4.60
N GLY A 661 -1.19 35.72 3.60
CA GLY A 661 -0.74 35.53 2.23
C GLY A 661 0.11 34.30 1.99
N ASN A 662 -0.18 33.18 2.67
CA ASN A 662 0.56 31.91 2.57
C ASN A 662 2.06 32.01 2.90
N GLN A 663 2.48 33.04 3.63
CA GLN A 663 3.82 33.18 4.14
C GLN A 663 3.98 32.47 5.50
N THR A 664 5.21 32.18 5.85
CA THR A 664 5.56 31.59 7.16
C THR A 664 6.69 32.36 7.82
N ALA A 665 6.79 32.20 9.14
CA ALA A 665 7.90 32.77 9.92
C ALA A 665 8.46 31.74 10.91
N PRO A 666 9.79 31.68 11.10
CA PRO A 666 10.39 30.85 12.12
C PRO A 666 10.36 31.59 13.48
N VAL A 667 10.04 30.84 14.52
CA VAL A 667 10.07 31.31 15.91
C VAL A 667 10.97 30.38 16.72
N LEU A 668 11.97 30.96 17.38
CA LEU A 668 12.88 30.20 18.25
C LEU A 668 12.21 29.85 19.57
N ASN A 669 12.32 28.62 19.99
CA ASN A 669 11.92 28.13 21.30
C ASN A 669 13.11 28.19 22.28
N PRO A 670 13.12 29.07 23.27
CA PRO A 670 14.21 29.17 24.24
C PRO A 670 14.14 28.13 25.38
N TYR A 671 13.09 27.31 25.41
CA TYR A 671 12.79 26.41 26.55
C TYR A 671 13.18 24.96 26.29
N THR A 672 13.80 24.64 25.16
CA THR A 672 14.24 23.26 24.84
C THR A 672 15.18 22.72 25.91
N TYR A 673 15.12 21.40 26.16
CA TYR A 673 16.04 20.76 27.09
C TYR A 673 17.38 20.41 26.43
N GLY A 674 17.51 20.64 25.12
CA GLY A 674 18.69 20.30 24.33
C GLY A 674 18.70 18.84 23.86
N ASN A 675 19.86 18.39 23.38
CA ASN A 675 20.01 17.03 22.84
C ASN A 675 19.96 15.95 23.92
N ALA A 676 20.43 16.27 25.14
CA ALA A 676 20.35 15.40 26.30
C ALA A 676 20.52 16.20 27.59
N TRP A 677 19.98 15.69 28.69
CA TRP A 677 20.08 16.30 30.01
C TRP A 677 20.05 15.28 31.13
N PHE A 678 20.62 15.60 32.30
CA PHE A 678 20.48 14.81 33.51
C PHE A 678 19.17 15.10 34.23
N VAL A 679 18.56 14.06 34.80
CA VAL A 679 17.40 14.17 35.69
C VAL A 679 17.79 13.87 37.12
N ASP A 680 17.11 14.53 38.08
CA ASP A 680 17.36 14.37 39.50
C ASP A 680 16.72 13.07 40.05
N LYS A 681 15.66 12.60 39.38
CA LYS A 681 14.85 11.45 39.82
C LYS A 681 14.25 10.70 38.65
N VAL A 682 14.16 9.38 38.79
CA VAL A 682 13.36 8.51 37.91
C VAL A 682 12.26 7.87 38.76
N THR A 683 11.02 8.02 38.32
CA THR A 683 9.84 7.38 38.93
C THR A 683 9.50 6.13 38.12
N TYR A 684 9.42 4.98 38.79
CA TYR A 684 9.07 3.70 38.13
C TYR A 684 7.59 3.41 38.26
N VAL A 685 7.01 2.90 37.21
CA VAL A 685 5.59 2.56 37.09
C VAL A 685 5.41 1.14 36.55
N ASN A 686 4.24 0.54 36.73
CA ASN A 686 4.04 -0.88 36.44
C ASN A 686 3.50 -1.18 35.05
N ASN A 687 2.99 -0.17 34.32
CA ASN A 687 2.38 -0.34 33.01
C ASN A 687 2.38 0.96 32.20
N ALA A 688 2.11 0.83 30.91
CA ALA A 688 2.12 1.92 29.96
C ALA A 688 1.08 3.04 30.26
N ASN A 689 -0.08 2.70 30.85
CA ASN A 689 -1.09 3.70 31.21
C ASN A 689 -0.58 4.60 32.33
N GLU A 690 0.05 4.01 33.35
CA GLU A 690 0.68 4.78 34.42
C GLU A 690 1.84 5.63 33.92
N GLU A 691 2.64 5.08 32.97
CA GLU A 691 3.77 5.77 32.37
C GLU A 691 3.30 7.03 31.63
N ILE A 692 2.34 6.90 30.69
CA ILE A 692 1.86 8.02 29.89
C ILE A 692 1.15 9.07 30.76
N ASP A 693 0.32 8.64 31.72
CA ASP A 693 -0.38 9.55 32.63
C ASP A 693 0.59 10.35 33.53
N LYS A 694 1.69 9.73 33.93
CA LYS A 694 2.70 10.37 34.79
C LYS A 694 3.52 11.39 34.05
N VAL A 695 3.83 11.17 32.75
CA VAL A 695 4.57 12.11 31.88
C VAL A 695 3.97 13.51 31.92
N GLY A 696 2.63 13.65 31.90
CA GLY A 696 1.95 14.95 31.94
C GLY A 696 1.86 15.59 33.33
N LYS A 697 2.43 14.97 34.38
CA LYS A 697 2.26 15.40 35.79
C LYS A 697 3.57 15.71 36.51
N ILE A 698 4.72 15.48 35.86
CA ILE A 698 6.05 15.69 36.44
C ILE A 698 6.77 16.83 35.71
N ASP A 699 7.77 17.40 36.34
CA ASP A 699 8.70 18.33 35.69
C ASP A 699 9.74 17.54 34.91
N LEU A 700 9.49 17.39 33.60
CA LEU A 700 10.33 16.62 32.69
C LEU A 700 11.78 17.11 32.56
N ARG A 701 12.05 18.33 33.01
CA ARG A 701 13.42 18.85 33.08
C ARG A 701 14.22 18.23 34.22
N HIS A 702 13.55 17.89 35.33
CA HIS A 702 14.16 17.40 36.55
C HIS A 702 13.81 15.95 36.87
N GLU A 703 12.67 15.47 36.38
CA GLU A 703 12.20 14.11 36.64
C GLU A 703 11.95 13.36 35.35
N ALA A 704 12.12 12.04 35.39
CA ALA A 704 11.71 11.12 34.34
C ALA A 704 10.81 10.02 34.90
N VAL A 705 9.98 9.44 34.03
CA VAL A 705 9.18 8.26 34.37
C VAL A 705 9.62 7.08 33.50
N ALA A 706 9.75 5.90 34.08
CA ALA A 706 10.13 4.69 33.38
C ALA A 706 9.23 3.51 33.77
N ASP A 707 9.02 2.60 32.85
CA ASP A 707 8.47 1.30 33.17
C ASP A 707 9.46 0.53 34.05
N LYS A 708 8.93 -0.21 35.03
CA LYS A 708 9.70 -0.96 36.03
C LYS A 708 10.69 -1.98 35.43
N GLN A 709 10.43 -2.43 34.19
CA GLN A 709 11.37 -3.29 33.47
C GLN A 709 12.74 -2.65 33.25
N PHE A 710 12.83 -1.31 33.25
CA PHE A 710 14.10 -0.57 33.09
C PHE A 710 14.74 -0.15 34.41
N GLU A 711 14.18 -0.53 35.55
CA GLU A 711 14.71 -0.17 36.87
C GLU A 711 16.15 -0.62 37.08
N THR A 712 16.51 -1.78 36.54
CA THR A 712 17.88 -2.31 36.65
C THR A 712 18.88 -1.50 35.81
N ALA A 713 18.46 -1.07 34.60
CA ALA A 713 19.29 -0.31 33.68
C ALA A 713 19.46 1.16 34.11
N LEU A 714 18.48 1.71 34.82
CA LEU A 714 18.41 3.13 35.17
C LEU A 714 18.48 3.36 36.69
N LYS A 715 19.39 2.70 37.38
CA LYS A 715 19.57 2.88 38.82
C LYS A 715 19.98 4.31 39.16
N VAL A 716 19.11 5.04 39.82
CA VAL A 716 19.39 6.41 40.27
C VAL A 716 19.95 6.40 41.69
N SER A 717 21.16 6.86 41.85
CA SER A 717 21.59 7.51 43.13
C SER A 717 21.00 8.90 43.15
N ASN A 718 20.47 9.36 44.30
CA ASN A 718 19.84 10.68 44.44
C ASN A 718 20.79 11.78 43.89
N ALA A 719 20.44 12.32 42.75
CA ALA A 719 21.28 13.25 41.97
C ALA A 719 20.84 14.72 42.21
N GLN A 720 19.98 15.02 43.21
CA GLN A 720 19.51 16.36 43.50
C GLN A 720 20.67 17.33 43.71
N GLY A 721 20.66 18.46 42.99
CA GLY A 721 21.71 19.46 42.99
C GLY A 721 23.00 18.99 42.30
N ASN A 722 22.91 18.08 41.32
CA ASN A 722 24.04 17.63 40.52
C ASN A 722 24.48 18.72 39.53
N VAL A 723 25.77 19.08 39.56
CA VAL A 723 26.35 19.93 38.53
C VAL A 723 26.75 19.00 37.38
N SER A 724 26.09 19.17 36.24
CA SER A 724 26.27 18.29 35.09
C SER A 724 26.24 19.04 33.78
N GLN A 725 26.95 18.54 32.80
CA GLN A 725 26.97 19.06 31.42
C GLN A 725 26.89 17.89 30.45
N VAL A 726 26.13 18.08 29.39
CA VAL A 726 26.05 17.14 28.25
C VAL A 726 26.22 17.93 26.97
N GLU A 727 27.10 17.45 26.10
CA GLU A 727 27.39 18.05 24.81
C GLU A 727 27.35 17.00 23.72
N LEU A 728 26.55 17.22 22.68
CA LEU A 728 26.58 16.40 21.46
C LEU A 728 27.80 16.79 20.62
N VAL A 729 28.72 15.86 20.41
CA VAL A 729 30.01 16.11 19.73
C VAL A 729 29.91 15.74 18.24
N SER A 730 29.21 14.67 17.90
CA SER A 730 29.00 14.30 16.52
C SER A 730 27.63 13.65 16.32
N TYR A 731 27.07 13.88 15.13
CA TYR A 731 25.79 13.40 14.71
C TYR A 731 25.90 12.70 13.36
N ALA A 732 25.34 11.50 13.30
CA ALA A 732 24.90 10.83 12.09
C ALA A 732 23.52 10.20 12.38
N PRO A 733 22.66 9.95 11.40
CA PRO A 733 21.33 9.41 11.66
C PRO A 733 21.32 8.16 12.54
N ASN A 734 22.28 7.28 12.36
CA ASN A 734 22.43 6.01 13.08
C ASN A 734 23.57 6.00 14.10
N LYS A 735 24.25 7.12 14.34
CA LYS A 735 25.37 7.19 15.30
C LYS A 735 25.48 8.57 15.92
N LEU A 736 25.46 8.59 17.25
CA LEU A 736 25.55 9.81 18.06
C LEU A 736 26.69 9.70 19.06
N LYS A 737 27.42 10.78 19.28
CA LYS A 737 28.50 10.84 20.27
C LYS A 737 28.33 12.04 21.18
N TYR A 738 28.36 11.79 22.49
CA TYR A 738 28.22 12.79 23.51
C TYR A 738 29.44 12.80 24.46
N ASN A 739 29.84 13.99 24.90
CA ASN A 739 30.66 14.17 26.05
C ASN A 739 29.79 14.57 27.24
N VAL A 740 29.91 13.89 28.34
CA VAL A 740 29.16 14.15 29.56
C VAL A 740 30.10 14.38 30.73
N SER A 741 29.75 15.27 31.62
CA SER A 741 30.40 15.43 32.91
C SER A 741 29.35 15.57 34.02
N SER A 742 29.60 14.91 35.15
CA SER A 742 28.68 14.91 36.28
C SER A 742 29.43 14.72 37.58
N GLU A 743 29.15 15.56 38.56
CA GLU A 743 29.78 15.47 39.87
C GLU A 743 29.26 14.30 40.70
N LYS A 744 28.00 13.90 40.50
CA LYS A 744 27.33 12.86 41.29
C LYS A 744 26.99 11.61 40.47
N GLY A 745 27.12 11.65 39.14
CA GLY A 745 26.51 10.66 38.27
C GLY A 745 24.99 10.88 38.13
N GLY A 746 24.26 9.96 37.53
CA GLY A 746 22.83 9.97 37.41
C GLY A 746 22.31 9.48 36.08
N VAL A 747 21.04 9.70 35.82
CA VAL A 747 20.42 9.29 34.56
C VAL A 747 20.43 10.44 33.56
N VAL A 748 21.05 10.18 32.40
CA VAL A 748 20.99 11.08 31.24
C VAL A 748 19.80 10.67 30.38
N VAL A 749 18.91 11.62 30.08
CA VAL A 749 17.82 11.46 29.13
C VAL A 749 18.23 12.09 27.80
N PHE A 750 18.04 11.39 26.70
CA PHE A 750 18.33 11.86 25.33
C PHE A 750 17.02 12.25 24.64
N SER A 751 17.02 13.38 23.96
CA SER A 751 15.87 13.78 23.11
C SER A 751 15.67 12.87 21.89
N GLU A 752 16.02 11.61 22.02
CA GLU A 752 16.04 10.61 20.96
C GLU A 752 15.00 9.52 21.21
N ILE A 753 14.27 9.15 20.17
CA ILE A 753 13.22 8.14 20.26
C ILE A 753 13.81 6.77 20.55
N TYR A 754 13.30 6.13 21.61
CA TYR A 754 13.67 4.77 21.95
C TYR A 754 13.10 3.77 20.92
N TYR A 755 13.98 2.88 20.47
CA TYR A 755 13.61 1.73 19.66
C TYR A 755 14.56 0.56 19.98
N PRO A 756 14.05 -0.70 20.06
CA PRO A 756 14.91 -1.86 20.26
C PRO A 756 15.98 -1.98 19.16
N GLY A 757 17.18 -2.32 19.53
CA GLY A 757 18.31 -2.44 18.59
C GLY A 757 19.29 -1.26 18.60
N TRP A 758 18.97 -0.15 19.24
CA TRP A 758 19.97 0.84 19.60
C TRP A 758 20.90 0.29 20.68
N THR A 759 22.18 0.51 20.53
CA THR A 759 23.23 0.13 21.49
C THR A 759 23.90 1.37 22.05
N ALA A 760 24.39 1.27 23.28
CA ALA A 760 25.16 2.32 23.94
C ALA A 760 26.49 1.81 24.43
N THR A 761 27.51 2.68 24.40
CA THR A 761 28.75 2.49 25.10
C THR A 761 29.09 3.74 25.92
N ILE A 762 29.70 3.51 27.10
CA ILE A 762 30.31 4.55 27.92
C ILE A 762 31.78 4.25 27.96
N ASP A 763 32.63 5.16 27.50
CA ASP A 763 34.08 5.00 27.38
C ASP A 763 34.49 3.69 26.66
N GLY A 764 33.69 3.32 25.64
CA GLY A 764 33.91 2.09 24.85
C GLY A 764 33.36 0.80 25.48
N GLN A 765 32.86 0.83 26.72
CA GLN A 765 32.22 -0.31 27.36
C GLN A 765 30.72 -0.32 27.13
N LYS A 766 30.15 -1.50 26.85
CA LYS A 766 28.71 -1.64 26.64
C LYS A 766 27.92 -1.21 27.87
N ALA A 767 26.89 -0.41 27.64
CA ALA A 767 25.94 0.04 28.63
C ALA A 767 24.51 -0.27 28.19
N GLU A 768 23.62 -0.52 29.15
CA GLU A 768 22.23 -0.86 28.90
C GLU A 768 21.38 0.40 28.76
N LEU A 769 20.72 0.56 27.61
CA LEU A 769 19.79 1.65 27.34
C LEU A 769 18.42 1.36 27.98
N GLY A 770 17.89 2.34 28.72
CA GLY A 770 16.52 2.35 29.20
C GLY A 770 15.61 3.24 28.34
N ARG A 771 14.31 3.06 28.51
CA ARG A 771 13.28 3.95 28.00
C ARG A 771 12.68 4.74 29.15
N VAL A 772 12.56 6.06 28.94
CA VAL A 772 11.89 6.98 29.87
C VAL A 772 10.90 7.89 29.14
N ASN A 773 10.03 8.51 29.89
CA ASN A 773 9.06 9.48 29.40
C ASN A 773 8.26 8.94 28.19
N TYR A 774 7.96 7.63 28.26
CA TYR A 774 7.18 6.88 27.28
C TYR A 774 7.88 6.59 25.95
N ILE A 775 8.74 7.48 25.44
CA ILE A 775 9.33 7.41 24.11
C ILE A 775 10.85 7.70 24.01
N LEU A 776 11.49 8.18 25.08
CA LEU A 776 12.88 8.64 25.00
C LEU A 776 13.88 7.61 25.51
N ARG A 777 15.12 7.68 25.00
CA ARG A 777 16.25 6.91 25.48
C ARG A 777 16.82 7.51 26.77
N ALA A 778 17.31 6.66 27.66
CA ALA A 778 18.06 7.09 28.83
C ALA A 778 19.19 6.11 29.15
N LEU A 779 20.20 6.63 29.87
CA LEU A 779 21.38 5.86 30.25
C LEU A 779 21.82 6.28 31.66
N ASN A 780 22.18 5.30 32.48
CA ASN A 780 22.80 5.56 33.78
C ASN A 780 24.29 5.83 33.57
N VAL A 781 24.79 6.94 34.12
CA VAL A 781 26.17 7.37 34.00
C VAL A 781 26.77 7.58 35.38
N GLU A 782 27.95 7.08 35.60
CA GLU A 782 28.70 7.27 36.87
C GLU A 782 29.20 8.74 36.98
N LYS A 783 29.64 9.12 38.15
CA LYS A 783 30.32 10.39 38.38
C LYS A 783 31.59 10.49 37.57
N GLY A 784 31.87 11.67 37.03
CA GLY A 784 33.06 11.92 36.25
C GLY A 784 32.81 12.51 34.88
N LYS A 785 33.84 12.40 34.04
CA LYS A 785 33.77 12.76 32.61
C LYS A 785 33.75 11.50 31.79
N HIS A 786 32.76 11.37 30.92
CA HIS A 786 32.57 10.19 30.11
C HIS A 786 32.23 10.56 28.66
N THR A 787 32.59 9.64 27.76
CA THR A 787 32.17 9.68 26.37
C THR A 787 31.10 8.63 26.13
N ILE A 788 29.94 9.04 25.66
CA ILE A 788 28.84 8.12 25.32
C ILE A 788 28.73 8.03 23.82
N GLU A 789 28.65 6.81 23.29
CA GLU A 789 28.31 6.57 21.90
C GLU A 789 27.01 5.75 21.83
N LEU A 790 26.05 6.24 21.04
CA LEU A 790 24.82 5.53 20.69
C LEU A 790 24.90 5.11 19.22
N ALA A 791 24.60 3.86 18.92
CA ALA A 791 24.66 3.33 17.56
C ALA A 791 23.46 2.43 17.25
N PHE A 792 22.96 2.54 16.02
CA PHE A 792 21.93 1.67 15.48
C PHE A 792 22.48 0.83 14.34
N ASP A 793 22.99 -0.34 14.69
CA ASP A 793 23.50 -1.36 13.78
C ASP A 793 23.06 -2.76 14.24
N PRO A 794 21.78 -3.12 14.01
CA PRO A 794 21.24 -4.38 14.48
C PRO A 794 21.92 -5.59 13.86
N GLN A 795 22.46 -6.50 14.70
CA GLN A 795 23.09 -7.76 14.27
C GLN A 795 22.15 -8.63 13.41
N SER A 796 20.82 -8.46 13.57
CA SER A 796 19.81 -9.13 12.75
C SER A 796 19.96 -8.81 11.27
N VAL A 797 20.38 -7.59 10.90
CA VAL A 797 20.62 -7.20 9.51
C VAL A 797 21.74 -8.06 8.90
N HIS A 798 22.87 -8.20 9.59
CA HIS A 798 24.01 -8.99 9.12
C HIS A 798 23.64 -10.47 8.94
N THR A 799 22.90 -11.03 9.91
CA THR A 799 22.46 -12.43 9.86
C THR A 799 21.50 -12.67 8.69
N THR A 800 20.48 -11.81 8.55
CA THR A 800 19.46 -11.97 7.51
C THR A 800 20.02 -11.70 6.11
N GLU A 801 20.97 -10.77 5.95
CA GLU A 801 21.67 -10.54 4.68
C GLU A 801 22.52 -11.77 4.27
N THR A 802 23.14 -12.45 5.21
CA THR A 802 23.85 -13.70 4.92
C THR A 802 22.88 -14.78 4.40
N ILE A 803 21.73 -14.97 5.07
CA ILE A 803 20.70 -15.91 4.64
C ILE A 803 20.18 -15.54 3.24
N ALA A 804 19.88 -14.28 3.01
CA ALA A 804 19.38 -13.78 1.72
C ALA A 804 20.41 -14.03 0.60
N THR A 805 21.69 -13.74 0.83
CA THR A 805 22.77 -13.92 -0.16
C THR A 805 22.96 -15.38 -0.52
N VAL A 806 22.99 -16.28 0.48
CA VAL A 806 23.09 -17.74 0.23
C VAL A 806 21.88 -18.23 -0.56
N SER A 807 20.68 -17.83 -0.17
CA SER A 807 19.46 -18.21 -0.85
C SER A 807 19.40 -17.71 -2.30
N PHE A 808 19.90 -16.51 -2.55
CA PHE A 808 20.03 -15.97 -3.90
C PHE A 808 21.04 -16.78 -4.76
N ALA A 809 22.17 -17.19 -4.18
CA ALA A 809 23.12 -18.06 -4.86
C ALA A 809 22.47 -19.41 -5.24
N VAL A 810 21.64 -19.99 -4.37
CA VAL A 810 20.87 -21.22 -4.68
C VAL A 810 19.92 -20.98 -5.86
N LEU A 811 19.24 -19.83 -5.94
CA LEU A 811 18.39 -19.49 -7.08
C LEU A 811 19.20 -19.41 -8.40
N LEU A 812 20.38 -18.80 -8.38
CA LEU A 812 21.24 -18.73 -9.56
C LEU A 812 21.71 -20.11 -10.02
N ILE A 813 22.08 -20.99 -9.07
CA ILE A 813 22.43 -22.38 -9.36
C ILE A 813 21.23 -23.11 -10.00
N LEU A 814 20.02 -22.92 -9.49
CA LEU A 814 18.81 -23.51 -10.04
C LEU A 814 18.54 -23.03 -11.50
N ILE A 815 18.73 -21.75 -11.76
CA ILE A 815 18.63 -21.17 -13.13
C ILE A 815 19.65 -21.85 -14.06
N ALA A 816 20.93 -21.92 -13.64
CA ALA A 816 21.99 -22.55 -14.42
C ALA A 816 21.72 -24.04 -14.68
N LEU A 817 21.25 -24.76 -13.67
CA LEU A 817 20.88 -26.18 -13.80
C LEU A 817 19.77 -26.40 -14.84
N ILE A 818 18.70 -25.62 -14.77
CA ILE A 818 17.59 -25.72 -15.72
C ILE A 818 18.05 -25.38 -17.14
N ALA A 819 18.85 -24.31 -17.29
CA ALA A 819 19.42 -23.93 -18.59
C ALA A 819 20.28 -25.08 -19.16
N PHE A 820 21.12 -25.69 -18.34
CA PHE A 820 21.96 -26.84 -18.75
C PHE A 820 21.12 -28.05 -19.14
N LEU A 821 20.10 -28.42 -18.36
CA LEU A 821 19.22 -29.55 -18.66
C LEU A 821 18.44 -29.31 -19.95
N GLU A 822 17.93 -28.13 -20.20
CA GLU A 822 17.25 -27.77 -21.44
C GLU A 822 18.20 -27.77 -22.64
N TYR A 823 19.45 -27.31 -22.47
CA TYR A 823 20.49 -27.40 -23.50
C TYR A 823 20.80 -28.85 -23.85
N LYS A 824 21.02 -29.72 -22.85
CA LYS A 824 21.31 -31.18 -23.03
C LYS A 824 20.15 -31.89 -23.76
N LYS A 825 18.91 -31.61 -23.36
CA LYS A 825 17.71 -32.17 -23.99
C LYS A 825 17.63 -31.78 -25.47
N ARG A 826 17.96 -30.56 -25.84
CA ARG A 826 17.98 -30.07 -27.22
C ARG A 826 19.09 -30.71 -28.04
N LYS A 827 20.30 -30.85 -27.46
CA LYS A 827 21.42 -31.49 -28.13
C LYS A 827 21.05 -32.95 -28.48
N ASN A 828 20.47 -33.68 -27.53
CA ASN A 828 20.06 -35.06 -27.76
C ASN A 828 18.93 -35.18 -28.80
N SER A 829 17.97 -34.23 -28.85
CA SER A 829 16.90 -34.27 -29.85
C SER A 829 17.36 -33.89 -31.26
N ASN A 830 18.50 -33.21 -31.40
CA ASN A 830 19.10 -32.92 -32.70
C ASN A 830 20.00 -34.04 -33.20
N VAL A 831 20.46 -34.94 -32.33
CA VAL A 831 21.26 -36.11 -32.70
C VAL A 831 20.38 -37.27 -33.19
N THR A 832 19.09 -37.29 -32.75
CA THR A 832 18.08 -38.34 -33.13
C THR A 832 17.24 -37.92 -34.35
N LYS A 833 17.48 -36.79 -34.95
CA LYS A 833 16.97 -36.35 -36.24
C LYS A 833 18.10 -36.39 -37.30
#